data_3ef177890c0bba585dad18c4fb20cdc0
#
_entry.id   3ef177890c0bba585dad18c4fb20cdc0
#
_cell.length_a   1.000
_cell.length_b   1.000
_cell.length_c   1.000
_cell.angle_alpha   90.00
_cell.angle_beta   90.00
_cell.angle_gamma   90.00
#
_symmetry.space_group_name_H-M   'P 1'
#
loop_
_entity.id
_entity.type
_entity.pdbx_description
1 polymer ?
#
loop_
_entity_poly.entity_id
_entity_poly.type
_entity_poly.pdbx_seq_one_letter_code
_entity_poly.pdbx_strand_id
1 'polypeptide(L)'
;MNSFFNLSSVLKTFSLPGSRTSFSYVSLPEFGKLFFPQLERLPISLRIIFESVLRNYFEKKASKEDVEKFFSWPRVSKEEIPFYVGRILLQDFTGVPLLVDLAALRDAVHKGGKDPKQVEPLIPVDLVVDHSVQVDVFGLDKALEYNLKKELERNIQRYSFLKWAQSAFSRLRIFPPGVGICHQVNLEYLAQGILSQQRDNSLLLYPDSVLGTDSHTTMINGLGIVGWGVGGIEAEAAMLGEAYYMSIPEVVGVRLLGSLREGVMATDLVLTLTEKLRKEGVVGKIVEFFGPAVRSLSVPDRATVANMAPEYGATMGFFPVDDQVLLYFQQTGREKNLVSLVEHFYKAQHLFGFSTELDDRLYSQVVELHLDTIEPSVAGPRRPQDRLSLPELPQKFVSLLTQPPSEQGYGREPEKIEKRYRVSPYPFLKEPKGRWEEIGDGSVVIAAITSCTNTSNPLAMIGAGLLAKKAVLRGLKVPGYVKTSLAPGSRVVEDYLLKSGLQEYLDRLGFQIVGFGCTTCIGNSGPLSEEIEQLIKDKELVVASVLSGNRNFEARIHPFVKANFLMSPPLVVAFALAGTVLKNLWAEPLGIDREGKEVFLKDIWPSSEEIREVLACAVSPEAFKRLYSEFIEKNLFWEAIDYQTAVLYAWDPSNTYIQYPPFFEESLKGDLRQPVPILGARALCILGDSITTDHISPAGTIPLKSPAGSYLSSLGVPFKDFNSYGSRRGNHHVMIRGTFGNVRLKNLMVKGKEGGYTRHMPDGKEMSIYDAAMLYQEEKVPLIVLAGKEYGSGSSRDWAAKGTRLLGVRAVIAESFERIHRSNLIGMGVLPLEFEKGQNVATLRIDGTELFSIPQTTDWIRPGQRVSLEIKRTDGSVEKVFLLCRIDNEAEYNYYVHGGILPYILDRFLHNLPEH
;
A
#
# COMPACT_ATOMS: atom_id res chain seq x y z
N MET A 1 -36.11 -13.21 -22.38
CA MET A 1 -34.95 -12.58 -23.06
C MET A 1 -34.03 -13.67 -23.52
N ASN A 2 -33.89 -13.91 -24.83
CA ASN A 2 -32.89 -14.87 -25.33
C ASN A 2 -31.51 -14.35 -25.03
N SER A 3 -30.78 -15.02 -24.13
CA SER A 3 -29.37 -14.69 -23.89
C SER A 3 -28.59 -14.86 -25.19
N PHE A 4 -28.01 -13.81 -25.72
CA PHE A 4 -27.28 -13.83 -26.99
C PHE A 4 -26.07 -14.80 -26.95
N PHE A 5 -25.43 -14.97 -25.82
CA PHE A 5 -24.41 -15.98 -25.59
C PHE A 5 -25.00 -17.16 -24.82
N ASN A 6 -24.77 -18.38 -25.31
CA ASN A 6 -25.29 -19.59 -24.64
C ASN A 6 -24.22 -20.23 -23.78
N LEU A 7 -24.44 -20.31 -22.45
CA LEU A 7 -23.53 -20.94 -21.51
C LEU A 7 -23.18 -22.40 -21.88
N SER A 8 -24.17 -23.19 -22.33
CA SER A 8 -23.93 -24.62 -22.67
C SER A 8 -22.91 -24.79 -23.81
N SER A 9 -22.74 -23.80 -24.67
CA SER A 9 -21.77 -23.85 -25.78
C SER A 9 -20.34 -23.60 -25.34
N VAL A 10 -20.14 -22.93 -24.20
CA VAL A 10 -18.81 -22.52 -23.69
C VAL A 10 -18.44 -23.17 -22.36
N LEU A 11 -19.39 -23.79 -21.67
CA LEU A 11 -19.10 -24.53 -20.43
C LEU A 11 -18.42 -25.85 -20.75
N LYS A 12 -17.24 -26.07 -20.17
CA LYS A 12 -16.46 -27.31 -20.29
C LYS A 12 -16.33 -27.97 -18.93
N THR A 13 -16.23 -29.30 -18.94
CA THR A 13 -16.05 -30.11 -17.73
C THR A 13 -14.86 -31.02 -17.89
N PHE A 14 -14.20 -31.32 -16.78
CA PHE A 14 -13.13 -32.31 -16.70
C PHE A 14 -13.00 -32.90 -15.28
N SER A 15 -12.22 -33.96 -15.16
CA SER A 15 -11.83 -34.53 -13.87
C SER A 15 -10.34 -34.83 -13.88
N LEU A 16 -9.65 -34.60 -12.78
CA LEU A 16 -8.25 -34.99 -12.65
C LEU A 16 -8.14 -36.54 -12.57
N PRO A 17 -7.05 -37.14 -13.06
CA PRO A 17 -6.79 -38.56 -12.91
C PRO A 17 -6.87 -39.00 -11.45
N GLY A 18 -7.70 -40.01 -11.15
CA GLY A 18 -7.92 -40.52 -9.79
C GLY A 18 -8.86 -39.71 -8.91
N SER A 19 -9.39 -38.56 -9.36
CA SER A 19 -10.39 -37.76 -8.64
C SER A 19 -11.80 -38.18 -9.02
N ARG A 20 -12.72 -38.24 -8.03
CA ARG A 20 -14.18 -38.36 -8.26
C ARG A 20 -14.84 -36.98 -8.45
N THR A 21 -14.15 -35.91 -8.21
CA THR A 21 -14.68 -34.53 -8.31
C THR A 21 -14.72 -34.13 -9.77
N SER A 22 -15.91 -33.68 -10.22
CA SER A 22 -16.09 -33.03 -11.51
C SER A 22 -15.85 -31.55 -11.39
N PHE A 23 -15.02 -31.01 -12.28
CA PHE A 23 -14.73 -29.59 -12.39
C PHE A 23 -15.34 -29.05 -13.67
N SER A 24 -15.82 -27.83 -13.62
CA SER A 24 -16.31 -27.10 -14.80
C SER A 24 -15.67 -25.72 -14.88
N TYR A 25 -15.66 -25.10 -16.06
CA TYR A 25 -15.16 -23.74 -16.28
C TYR A 25 -15.80 -23.12 -17.54
N VAL A 26 -15.91 -21.81 -17.58
CA VAL A 26 -16.32 -21.07 -18.77
C VAL A 26 -15.10 -20.96 -19.69
N SER A 27 -15.15 -21.65 -20.83
CA SER A 27 -13.98 -21.78 -21.74
C SER A 27 -13.77 -20.50 -22.55
N LEU A 28 -12.67 -19.80 -22.34
CA LEU A 28 -12.25 -18.65 -23.16
C LEU A 28 -11.95 -19.04 -24.61
N PRO A 29 -11.25 -20.16 -24.90
CA PRO A 29 -11.00 -20.58 -26.28
C PRO A 29 -12.29 -20.89 -27.06
N GLU A 30 -13.27 -21.55 -26.44
CA GLU A 30 -14.54 -21.83 -27.12
C GLU A 30 -15.36 -20.54 -27.31
N PHE A 31 -15.36 -19.63 -26.33
CA PHE A 31 -16.00 -18.34 -26.49
C PHE A 31 -15.34 -17.53 -27.62
N GLY A 32 -14.02 -17.52 -27.67
CA GLY A 32 -13.23 -16.88 -28.72
C GLY A 32 -13.63 -17.38 -30.11
N LYS A 33 -13.68 -18.71 -30.31
CA LYS A 33 -14.06 -19.31 -31.59
C LYS A 33 -15.47 -18.95 -32.07
N LEU A 34 -16.42 -18.88 -31.13
CA LEU A 34 -17.82 -18.67 -31.44
C LEU A 34 -18.21 -17.20 -31.58
N PHE A 35 -17.66 -16.33 -30.76
CA PHE A 35 -18.16 -14.96 -30.56
C PHE A 35 -17.11 -13.85 -30.64
N PHE A 36 -15.83 -14.16 -30.30
CA PHE A 36 -14.77 -13.15 -30.24
C PHE A 36 -13.42 -13.68 -30.76
N PRO A 37 -13.22 -13.82 -32.08
CA PRO A 37 -12.01 -14.44 -32.67
C PRO A 37 -10.68 -13.76 -32.26
N GLN A 38 -10.71 -12.51 -31.85
CA GLN A 38 -9.51 -11.79 -31.39
C GLN A 38 -9.19 -12.00 -29.91
N LEU A 39 -9.98 -12.77 -29.18
CA LEU A 39 -9.79 -12.96 -27.71
C LEU A 39 -8.39 -13.44 -27.35
N GLU A 40 -7.79 -14.34 -28.14
CA GLU A 40 -6.45 -14.87 -27.89
C GLU A 40 -5.34 -13.84 -28.14
N ARG A 41 -5.65 -12.74 -28.81
CA ARG A 41 -4.72 -11.62 -29.02
C ARG A 41 -4.75 -10.60 -27.88
N LEU A 42 -5.70 -10.68 -26.98
CA LEU A 42 -5.70 -9.83 -25.79
C LEU A 42 -4.52 -10.22 -24.87
N PRO A 43 -3.92 -9.26 -24.15
CA PRO A 43 -2.99 -9.53 -23.05
C PRO A 43 -3.58 -10.53 -22.05
N ILE A 44 -2.76 -11.37 -21.44
CA ILE A 44 -3.25 -12.43 -20.52
C ILE A 44 -3.98 -11.80 -19.32
N SER A 45 -3.47 -10.71 -18.78
CA SER A 45 -4.12 -9.97 -17.71
C SER A 45 -5.55 -9.54 -18.06
N LEU A 46 -5.77 -9.05 -19.28
CA LEU A 46 -7.11 -8.69 -19.75
C LEU A 46 -8.00 -9.91 -19.99
N ARG A 47 -7.44 -11.04 -20.43
CA ARG A 47 -8.24 -12.27 -20.58
C ARG A 47 -8.75 -12.80 -19.24
N ILE A 48 -7.97 -12.64 -18.17
CA ILE A 48 -8.41 -12.99 -16.81
C ILE A 48 -9.53 -12.06 -16.34
N ILE A 49 -9.41 -10.75 -16.59
CA ILE A 49 -10.46 -9.78 -16.28
C ILE A 49 -11.72 -10.06 -17.10
N PHE A 50 -11.56 -10.37 -18.39
CA PHE A 50 -12.65 -10.75 -19.28
C PHE A 50 -13.37 -12.03 -18.81
N GLU A 51 -12.62 -13.04 -18.31
CA GLU A 51 -13.23 -14.26 -17.74
C GLU A 51 -14.17 -13.91 -16.58
N SER A 52 -13.76 -13.02 -15.68
CA SER A 52 -14.60 -12.58 -14.59
C SER A 52 -15.90 -11.93 -15.09
N VAL A 53 -15.83 -11.03 -16.06
CA VAL A 53 -17.02 -10.39 -16.64
C VAL A 53 -17.91 -11.40 -17.35
N LEU A 54 -17.33 -12.28 -18.18
CA LEU A 54 -18.06 -13.30 -18.93
C LEU A 54 -18.75 -14.32 -18.00
N ARG A 55 -18.06 -14.78 -16.96
CA ARG A 55 -18.62 -15.70 -15.98
C ARG A 55 -19.80 -15.05 -15.24
N ASN A 56 -19.64 -13.80 -14.81
CA ASN A 56 -20.69 -13.05 -14.12
C ASN A 56 -21.85 -12.62 -15.05
N TYR A 57 -21.62 -12.49 -16.35
CA TYR A 57 -22.72 -12.37 -17.31
C TYR A 57 -23.65 -13.60 -17.27
N PHE A 58 -23.10 -14.82 -17.23
CA PHE A 58 -23.91 -16.03 -17.11
C PHE A 58 -24.59 -16.18 -15.74
N GLU A 59 -24.07 -15.50 -14.71
CA GLU A 59 -24.70 -15.37 -13.39
C GLU A 59 -25.70 -14.20 -13.29
N LYS A 60 -25.91 -13.46 -14.39
CA LYS A 60 -26.80 -12.28 -14.50
C LYS A 60 -26.37 -11.09 -13.64
N LYS A 61 -25.10 -10.99 -13.31
CA LYS A 61 -24.47 -9.91 -12.56
C LYS A 61 -23.76 -8.90 -13.46
N ALA A 62 -23.47 -9.24 -14.70
CA ALA A 62 -22.92 -8.38 -15.73
C ALA A 62 -23.83 -8.38 -16.96
N SER A 63 -23.81 -7.32 -17.74
CA SER A 63 -24.61 -7.19 -18.97
C SER A 63 -23.87 -7.77 -20.19
N LYS A 64 -24.61 -7.95 -21.28
CA LYS A 64 -24.04 -8.33 -22.58
C LYS A 64 -23.09 -7.24 -23.09
N GLU A 65 -23.50 -6.01 -22.91
CA GLU A 65 -22.76 -4.81 -23.26
C GLU A 65 -21.38 -4.77 -22.59
N ASP A 66 -21.31 -5.19 -21.32
CA ASP A 66 -20.04 -5.27 -20.58
C ASP A 66 -19.06 -6.27 -21.21
N VAL A 67 -19.57 -7.40 -21.69
CA VAL A 67 -18.76 -8.38 -22.44
C VAL A 67 -18.30 -7.81 -23.77
N GLU A 68 -19.19 -7.13 -24.49
CA GLU A 68 -18.93 -6.58 -25.85
C GLU A 68 -17.94 -5.40 -25.83
N LYS A 69 -17.80 -4.67 -24.71
CA LYS A 69 -16.80 -3.60 -24.56
C LYS A 69 -15.37 -4.06 -24.86
N PHE A 70 -15.03 -5.32 -24.58
CA PHE A 70 -13.71 -5.88 -24.88
C PHE A 70 -13.45 -6.08 -26.37
N PHE A 71 -14.50 -6.17 -27.21
CA PHE A 71 -14.36 -6.46 -28.62
C PHE A 71 -13.69 -5.32 -29.40
N SER A 72 -13.69 -4.13 -28.84
CA SER A 72 -13.06 -2.95 -29.43
C SER A 72 -11.55 -2.85 -29.17
N TRP A 73 -10.97 -3.71 -28.29
CA TRP A 73 -9.56 -3.69 -27.96
C TRP A 73 -8.69 -3.75 -29.25
N PRO A 74 -7.58 -2.97 -29.36
CA PRO A 74 -6.95 -2.13 -28.33
C PRO A 74 -7.48 -0.68 -28.24
N ARG A 75 -8.62 -0.36 -28.85
CA ARG A 75 -9.28 0.91 -28.61
C ARG A 75 -9.96 0.87 -27.25
N VAL A 76 -9.42 1.65 -26.31
CA VAL A 76 -9.94 1.69 -24.95
C VAL A 76 -11.19 2.56 -24.91
N SER A 77 -12.30 1.99 -24.46
CA SER A 77 -13.51 2.74 -24.09
C SER A 77 -13.30 3.38 -22.72
N LYS A 78 -13.88 4.57 -22.51
CA LYS A 78 -13.96 5.18 -21.18
C LYS A 78 -15.08 4.56 -20.33
N GLU A 79 -15.93 3.74 -20.94
CA GLU A 79 -16.99 3.03 -20.23
C GLU A 79 -16.43 1.97 -19.30
N GLU A 80 -17.03 1.83 -18.14
CA GLU A 80 -16.62 0.89 -17.13
C GLU A 80 -17.25 -0.49 -17.29
N ILE A 81 -16.57 -1.47 -16.75
CA ILE A 81 -16.98 -2.87 -16.65
C ILE A 81 -17.03 -3.29 -15.18
N PRO A 82 -17.97 -4.17 -14.78
CA PRO A 82 -18.01 -4.73 -13.44
C PRO A 82 -16.99 -5.86 -13.30
N PHE A 83 -16.04 -5.74 -12.37
CA PHE A 83 -15.11 -6.79 -12.00
C PHE A 83 -15.48 -7.37 -10.63
N TYR A 84 -15.77 -8.67 -10.57
CA TYR A 84 -16.07 -9.38 -9.33
C TYR A 84 -14.81 -10.12 -8.87
N VAL A 85 -14.26 -9.67 -7.76
CA VAL A 85 -13.03 -10.22 -7.20
C VAL A 85 -13.28 -11.53 -6.46
N GLY A 86 -12.29 -12.42 -6.43
CA GLY A 86 -12.40 -13.72 -5.77
C GLY A 86 -12.21 -13.69 -4.26
N ARG A 87 -11.38 -12.77 -3.74
CA ARG A 87 -11.09 -12.62 -2.29
C ARG A 87 -10.55 -11.25 -1.95
N ILE A 88 -10.58 -10.91 -0.66
CA ILE A 88 -10.08 -9.65 -0.10
C ILE A 88 -8.89 -9.92 0.82
N LEU A 89 -7.89 -9.05 0.73
CA LEU A 89 -6.72 -9.05 1.62
C LEU A 89 -6.64 -7.71 2.37
N LEU A 90 -6.67 -7.78 3.70
CA LEU A 90 -6.61 -6.61 4.57
C LEU A 90 -5.28 -6.59 5.33
N GLN A 91 -4.67 -5.41 5.47
CA GLN A 91 -3.67 -5.13 6.48
C GLN A 91 -4.34 -4.42 7.67
N ASP A 92 -3.75 -4.43 8.86
CA ASP A 92 -4.44 -4.02 10.09
C ASP A 92 -4.73 -2.50 10.20
N PHE A 93 -3.95 -1.61 9.58
CA PHE A 93 -4.22 -0.17 9.66
C PHE A 93 -5.43 0.28 8.85
N THR A 94 -5.79 -0.46 7.79
CA THR A 94 -7.00 -0.19 6.99
C THR A 94 -8.10 -1.22 7.24
N GLY A 95 -7.75 -2.45 7.59
CA GLY A 95 -8.71 -3.50 7.89
C GLY A 95 -9.46 -3.30 9.21
N VAL A 96 -8.81 -2.78 10.26
CA VAL A 96 -9.50 -2.49 11.53
C VAL A 96 -10.62 -1.48 11.34
N PRO A 97 -10.40 -0.27 10.77
CA PRO A 97 -11.51 0.67 10.54
C PRO A 97 -12.60 0.12 9.61
N LEU A 98 -12.26 -0.69 8.61
CA LEU A 98 -13.22 -1.37 7.75
C LEU A 98 -14.10 -2.33 8.57
N LEU A 99 -13.52 -3.14 9.44
CA LEU A 99 -14.28 -4.03 10.32
C LEU A 99 -15.11 -3.26 11.35
N VAL A 100 -14.67 -2.07 11.78
CA VAL A 100 -15.46 -1.15 12.62
C VAL A 100 -16.70 -0.67 11.87
N ASP A 101 -16.58 -0.34 10.60
CA ASP A 101 -17.72 0.05 9.77
C ASP A 101 -18.69 -1.12 9.59
N LEU A 102 -18.21 -2.35 9.33
CA LEU A 102 -19.07 -3.55 9.26
C LEU A 102 -19.77 -3.83 10.59
N ALA A 103 -19.10 -3.67 11.72
CA ALA A 103 -19.71 -3.81 13.03
C ALA A 103 -20.85 -2.80 13.24
N ALA A 104 -20.60 -1.55 12.88
CA ALA A 104 -21.59 -0.48 12.97
C ALA A 104 -22.75 -0.67 11.96
N LEU A 105 -22.48 -1.22 10.77
CA LEU A 105 -23.51 -1.59 9.80
C LEU A 105 -24.43 -2.70 10.36
N ARG A 106 -23.88 -3.70 11.07
CA ARG A 106 -24.68 -4.70 11.78
C ARG A 106 -25.62 -4.05 12.78
N ASP A 107 -25.11 -3.11 13.60
CA ASP A 107 -25.94 -2.37 14.55
C ASP A 107 -27.02 -1.53 13.84
N ALA A 108 -26.70 -0.88 12.75
CA ALA A 108 -27.65 -0.09 11.96
C ALA A 108 -28.74 -0.96 11.36
N VAL A 109 -28.41 -2.12 10.80
CA VAL A 109 -29.37 -3.10 10.29
C VAL A 109 -30.28 -3.62 11.42
N HIS A 110 -29.73 -3.91 12.60
CA HIS A 110 -30.51 -4.33 13.77
C HIS A 110 -31.46 -3.22 14.25
N LYS A 111 -30.97 -1.98 14.36
CA LYS A 111 -31.80 -0.80 14.70
C LYS A 111 -32.91 -0.56 13.67
N GLY A 112 -32.66 -0.87 12.40
CA GLY A 112 -33.66 -0.85 11.31
C GLY A 112 -34.63 -2.03 11.32
N GLY A 113 -34.57 -2.91 12.33
CA GLY A 113 -35.49 -4.04 12.50
C GLY A 113 -35.22 -5.26 11.63
N LYS A 114 -34.03 -5.38 11.07
CA LYS A 114 -33.59 -6.52 10.25
C LYS A 114 -32.58 -7.40 11.01
N ASP A 115 -32.35 -8.62 10.51
CA ASP A 115 -31.38 -9.53 11.10
C ASP A 115 -29.94 -9.06 10.82
N PRO A 116 -29.15 -8.71 11.86
CA PRO A 116 -27.78 -8.25 11.68
C PRO A 116 -26.85 -9.31 11.08
N LYS A 117 -27.20 -10.61 11.14
CA LYS A 117 -26.43 -11.68 10.50
C LYS A 117 -26.44 -11.62 8.97
N GLN A 118 -27.31 -10.83 8.37
CA GLN A 118 -27.30 -10.59 6.93
C GLN A 118 -26.04 -9.81 6.48
N VAL A 119 -25.47 -9.01 7.39
CA VAL A 119 -24.21 -8.32 7.12
C VAL A 119 -23.06 -9.31 7.31
N GLU A 120 -22.71 -9.98 6.25
CA GLU A 120 -21.67 -11.02 6.21
C GLU A 120 -20.84 -10.88 4.92
N PRO A 121 -19.50 -11.02 4.97
CA PRO A 121 -18.71 -11.09 3.74
C PRO A 121 -19.17 -12.22 2.83
N LEU A 122 -19.41 -11.94 1.56
CA LEU A 122 -19.83 -12.92 0.56
C LEU A 122 -18.66 -13.71 -0.04
N ILE A 123 -17.46 -13.19 0.07
CA ILE A 123 -16.21 -13.79 -0.43
C ILE A 123 -15.20 -13.93 0.72
N PRO A 124 -14.17 -14.78 0.60
CA PRO A 124 -13.13 -14.93 1.62
C PRO A 124 -12.39 -13.62 1.90
N VAL A 125 -12.17 -13.33 3.18
CA VAL A 125 -11.45 -12.15 3.66
C VAL A 125 -10.34 -12.59 4.60
N ASP A 126 -9.12 -12.19 4.30
CA ASP A 126 -7.94 -12.43 5.12
C ASP A 126 -7.39 -11.11 5.65
N LEU A 127 -7.25 -10.96 6.98
CA LEU A 127 -6.61 -9.82 7.61
C LEU A 127 -5.30 -10.26 8.25
N VAL A 128 -4.20 -9.58 7.91
CA VAL A 128 -2.89 -9.82 8.49
C VAL A 128 -2.47 -8.60 9.32
N VAL A 129 -2.06 -8.84 10.57
CA VAL A 129 -1.56 -7.80 11.47
C VAL A 129 -0.06 -7.63 11.22
N ASP A 130 0.32 -6.59 10.47
CA ASP A 130 1.70 -6.38 10.02
C ASP A 130 2.17 -4.92 9.99
N HIS A 131 1.27 -3.95 10.10
CA HIS A 131 1.59 -2.52 10.02
C HIS A 131 1.77 -1.85 11.38
N SER A 132 1.27 -2.41 12.47
CA SER A 132 1.39 -1.86 13.82
C SER A 132 2.73 -2.18 14.51
N VAL A 133 3.51 -3.09 13.96
CA VAL A 133 4.80 -3.53 14.53
C VAL A 133 5.85 -2.42 14.48
N GLN A 134 6.38 -2.02 15.64
CA GLN A 134 7.36 -0.93 15.80
C GLN A 134 8.70 -1.45 16.34
N VAL A 135 9.80 -0.83 15.86
CA VAL A 135 11.16 -1.15 16.31
C VAL A 135 11.52 -0.30 17.54
N ASP A 136 11.03 -0.68 18.72
CA ASP A 136 11.36 -0.03 19.99
C ASP A 136 12.74 -0.40 20.47
N VAL A 137 13.09 -1.68 20.36
CA VAL A 137 14.36 -2.27 20.80
C VAL A 137 15.03 -2.94 19.62
N PHE A 138 16.32 -2.78 19.48
CA PHE A 138 17.16 -3.32 18.41
C PHE A 138 18.56 -3.68 18.97
N GLY A 139 19.40 -4.38 18.21
CA GLY A 139 20.76 -4.70 18.59
C GLY A 139 20.91 -5.62 19.80
N LEU A 140 19.83 -6.28 20.25
CA LEU A 140 19.79 -7.20 21.37
C LEU A 140 19.19 -8.55 20.96
N ASP A 141 19.67 -9.64 21.52
CA ASP A 141 19.21 -11.01 21.24
C ASP A 141 17.70 -11.18 21.54
N LYS A 142 17.15 -10.40 22.48
CA LYS A 142 15.75 -10.44 22.88
C LYS A 142 14.90 -9.30 22.26
N ALA A 143 15.40 -8.61 21.25
CA ALA A 143 14.70 -7.48 20.65
C ALA A 143 13.30 -7.88 20.14
N LEU A 144 13.16 -9.05 19.48
CA LEU A 144 11.89 -9.57 19.02
C LEU A 144 10.88 -9.77 20.15
N GLU A 145 11.30 -10.42 21.25
CA GLU A 145 10.43 -10.68 22.41
C GLU A 145 9.91 -9.37 23.03
N TYR A 146 10.81 -8.40 23.24
CA TYR A 146 10.45 -7.08 23.77
C TYR A 146 9.48 -6.32 22.87
N ASN A 147 9.75 -6.29 21.57
CA ASN A 147 8.92 -5.57 20.60
C ASN A 147 7.53 -6.21 20.47
N LEU A 148 7.43 -7.54 20.41
CA LEU A 148 6.14 -8.24 20.39
C LEU A 148 5.33 -8.02 21.66
N LYS A 149 6.00 -8.03 22.84
CA LYS A 149 5.32 -7.72 24.10
C LYS A 149 4.75 -6.30 24.09
N LYS A 150 5.53 -5.31 23.69
CA LYS A 150 5.08 -3.92 23.57
C LYS A 150 3.97 -3.74 22.54
N GLU A 151 4.05 -4.47 21.43
CA GLU A 151 3.02 -4.49 20.40
C GLU A 151 1.68 -4.93 20.98
N LEU A 152 1.66 -6.03 21.73
CA LEU A 152 0.46 -6.54 22.38
C LEU A 152 -0.07 -5.56 23.45
N GLU A 153 0.80 -5.06 24.32
CA GLU A 153 0.41 -4.10 25.37
C GLU A 153 -0.23 -2.83 24.79
N ARG A 154 0.34 -2.29 23.72
CA ARG A 154 -0.18 -1.08 23.07
C ARG A 154 -1.50 -1.28 22.34
N ASN A 155 -1.72 -2.45 21.77
CA ASN A 155 -2.81 -2.70 20.84
C ASN A 155 -3.89 -3.64 21.38
N ILE A 156 -3.87 -3.96 22.66
CA ILE A 156 -4.79 -4.95 23.25
C ILE A 156 -6.27 -4.64 22.96
N GLN A 157 -6.68 -3.36 23.00
CA GLN A 157 -8.05 -2.95 22.68
C GLN A 157 -8.43 -3.22 21.22
N ARG A 158 -7.48 -3.02 20.28
CA ARG A 158 -7.67 -3.36 18.87
C ARG A 158 -7.75 -4.87 18.65
N TYR A 159 -6.92 -5.61 19.35
CA TYR A 159 -6.83 -7.06 19.18
C TYR A 159 -8.02 -7.78 19.79
N SER A 160 -8.56 -7.30 20.90
CA SER A 160 -9.83 -7.78 21.44
C SER A 160 -10.98 -7.59 20.43
N PHE A 161 -11.04 -6.42 19.78
CA PHE A 161 -11.99 -6.16 18.69
C PHE A 161 -11.79 -7.11 17.50
N LEU A 162 -10.55 -7.34 17.07
CA LEU A 162 -10.24 -8.26 15.98
C LEU A 162 -10.64 -9.71 16.32
N LYS A 163 -10.42 -10.15 17.56
CA LYS A 163 -10.87 -11.47 18.04
C LYS A 163 -12.39 -11.60 18.00
N TRP A 164 -13.12 -10.56 18.41
CA TRP A 164 -14.57 -10.51 18.26
C TRP A 164 -14.95 -10.62 16.78
N ALA A 165 -14.37 -9.82 15.91
CA ALA A 165 -14.67 -9.81 14.47
C ALA A 165 -14.44 -11.19 13.84
N GLN A 166 -13.32 -11.85 14.16
CA GLN A 166 -13.04 -13.22 13.71
C GLN A 166 -14.10 -14.23 14.12
N SER A 167 -14.68 -14.07 15.33
CA SER A 167 -15.77 -14.94 15.81
C SER A 167 -17.14 -14.58 15.23
N ALA A 168 -17.33 -13.31 14.90
CA ALA A 168 -18.61 -12.77 14.43
C ALA A 168 -18.84 -12.95 12.92
N PHE A 169 -17.78 -12.97 12.10
CA PHE A 169 -17.85 -13.10 10.64
C PHE A 169 -17.24 -14.43 10.16
N SER A 170 -18.06 -15.27 9.55
CA SER A 170 -17.68 -16.66 9.23
C SER A 170 -16.62 -16.79 8.15
N ARG A 171 -16.52 -15.82 7.23
CA ARG A 171 -15.56 -15.81 6.11
C ARG A 171 -14.34 -14.92 6.36
N LEU A 172 -14.19 -14.40 7.59
CA LEU A 172 -13.06 -13.60 8.00
C LEU A 172 -12.03 -14.47 8.73
N ARG A 173 -10.78 -14.47 8.22
CA ARG A 173 -9.64 -15.04 8.94
C ARG A 173 -8.71 -13.91 9.36
N ILE A 174 -8.16 -14.00 10.58
CA ILE A 174 -7.21 -13.02 11.09
C ILE A 174 -5.90 -13.72 11.43
N PHE A 175 -4.82 -13.18 10.86
CA PHE A 175 -3.45 -13.61 11.09
C PHE A 175 -2.82 -12.69 12.12
N PRO A 176 -2.46 -13.20 13.31
CA PRO A 176 -1.99 -12.37 14.42
C PRO A 176 -0.62 -11.72 14.17
N PRO A 177 -0.21 -10.75 15.02
CA PRO A 177 1.13 -10.18 14.96
C PRO A 177 2.22 -11.25 15.04
N GLY A 178 3.29 -11.08 14.27
CA GLY A 178 4.42 -11.98 14.25
C GLY A 178 4.32 -13.14 13.25
N VAL A 179 3.22 -13.25 12.47
CA VAL A 179 3.13 -14.22 11.36
C VAL A 179 3.98 -13.74 10.17
N GLY A 180 3.79 -12.52 9.73
CA GLY A 180 4.52 -11.94 8.61
C GLY A 180 3.83 -10.72 8.01
N ILE A 181 4.34 -10.26 6.87
CA ILE A 181 3.76 -9.18 6.08
C ILE A 181 2.64 -9.73 5.20
N CYS A 182 1.51 -9.05 5.11
CA CYS A 182 0.30 -9.50 4.39
C CYS A 182 0.59 -9.94 2.95
N HIS A 183 1.45 -9.24 2.21
CA HIS A 183 1.75 -9.58 0.82
C HIS A 183 2.62 -10.83 0.69
N GLN A 184 3.57 -11.03 1.61
CA GLN A 184 4.40 -12.24 1.63
C GLN A 184 3.60 -13.44 2.12
N VAL A 185 2.76 -13.29 3.15
CA VAL A 185 1.81 -14.31 3.61
C VAL A 185 0.85 -14.69 2.46
N ASN A 186 0.39 -13.70 1.69
CA ASN A 186 -0.43 -13.94 0.52
C ASN A 186 0.30 -14.78 -0.54
N LEU A 187 1.52 -14.38 -0.88
CA LEU A 187 2.36 -15.05 -1.88
C LEU A 187 2.68 -16.50 -1.46
N GLU A 188 3.12 -16.69 -0.20
CA GLU A 188 3.63 -17.95 0.31
C GLU A 188 2.53 -18.93 0.74
N TYR A 189 1.35 -18.44 1.16
CA TYR A 189 0.34 -19.27 1.84
C TYR A 189 -1.09 -19.10 1.33
N LEU A 190 -1.62 -17.86 1.18
CA LEU A 190 -3.04 -17.62 0.92
C LEU A 190 -3.42 -17.87 -0.54
N ALA A 191 -2.57 -17.47 -1.48
CA ALA A 191 -2.82 -17.57 -2.91
C ALA A 191 -2.91 -19.01 -3.39
N GLN A 192 -3.92 -19.31 -4.22
CA GLN A 192 -4.17 -20.64 -4.73
C GLN A 192 -4.06 -20.77 -6.25
N GLY A 193 -3.97 -19.64 -6.97
CA GLY A 193 -3.93 -19.60 -8.43
C GLY A 193 -5.29 -19.78 -9.09
N ILE A 194 -6.13 -20.65 -8.53
CA ILE A 194 -7.54 -20.86 -8.94
C ILE A 194 -8.44 -20.87 -7.72
N LEU A 195 -9.67 -20.45 -7.94
CA LEU A 195 -10.77 -20.53 -6.97
C LEU A 195 -11.88 -21.39 -7.54
N SER A 196 -12.81 -21.82 -6.67
CA SER A 196 -13.96 -22.62 -7.07
C SER A 196 -15.22 -22.22 -6.33
N GLN A 197 -16.34 -22.36 -6.99
CA GLN A 197 -17.68 -22.25 -6.38
C GLN A 197 -18.53 -23.47 -6.73
N GLN A 198 -19.40 -23.85 -5.81
CA GLN A 198 -20.33 -24.96 -6.08
C GLN A 198 -21.34 -24.56 -7.14
N ARG A 199 -21.47 -25.40 -8.18
CA ARG A 199 -22.46 -25.22 -9.23
C ARG A 199 -23.04 -26.60 -9.59
N ASP A 200 -24.30 -26.78 -9.30
CA ASP A 200 -24.96 -28.07 -9.50
C ASP A 200 -24.13 -29.22 -8.91
N ASN A 201 -23.74 -30.19 -9.73
CA ASN A 201 -22.95 -31.36 -9.34
C ASN A 201 -21.44 -31.20 -9.63
N SER A 202 -20.96 -30.00 -9.94
CA SER A 202 -19.54 -29.70 -10.24
C SER A 202 -19.03 -28.49 -9.47
N LEU A 203 -17.69 -28.39 -9.36
CA LEU A 203 -17.02 -27.19 -8.90
C LEU A 203 -16.67 -26.34 -10.11
N LEU A 204 -17.30 -25.15 -10.23
CA LEU A 204 -16.96 -24.17 -11.24
C LEU A 204 -15.64 -23.46 -10.85
N LEU A 205 -14.61 -23.66 -11.69
CA LEU A 205 -13.28 -23.07 -11.51
C LEU A 205 -13.17 -21.74 -12.21
N TYR A 206 -12.40 -20.84 -11.60
CA TYR A 206 -12.05 -19.56 -12.18
C TYR A 206 -10.69 -19.06 -11.64
N PRO A 207 -9.99 -18.12 -12.33
CA PRO A 207 -8.72 -17.59 -11.87
C PRO A 207 -8.84 -16.96 -10.47
N ASP A 208 -7.85 -17.17 -9.61
CA ASP A 208 -7.70 -16.43 -8.36
C ASP A 208 -7.52 -14.93 -8.67
N SER A 209 -8.16 -14.08 -7.86
CA SER A 209 -8.04 -12.64 -7.95
C SER A 209 -8.22 -12.01 -6.57
N VAL A 210 -7.52 -10.90 -6.31
CA VAL A 210 -7.52 -10.28 -4.98
C VAL A 210 -7.56 -8.75 -5.06
N LEU A 211 -8.46 -8.14 -4.30
CA LEU A 211 -8.36 -6.73 -3.94
C LEU A 211 -7.80 -6.61 -2.53
N GLY A 212 -6.82 -5.73 -2.35
CA GLY A 212 -6.20 -5.53 -1.05
C GLY A 212 -6.26 -4.08 -0.58
N THR A 213 -6.36 -3.88 0.72
CA THR A 213 -6.33 -2.53 1.30
C THR A 213 -4.93 -1.96 1.43
N ASP A 214 -3.99 -2.49 0.70
CA ASP A 214 -2.62 -1.98 0.58
C ASP A 214 -2.18 -1.90 -0.88
N SER A 215 -1.45 -0.86 -1.24
CA SER A 215 -0.97 -0.65 -2.61
C SER A 215 -0.06 -1.78 -3.12
N HIS A 216 0.68 -2.46 -2.23
CA HIS A 216 1.58 -3.55 -2.60
C HIS A 216 0.89 -4.94 -2.72
N THR A 217 -0.43 -4.99 -2.70
CA THR A 217 -1.21 -6.18 -3.09
C THR A 217 -0.77 -6.70 -4.47
N THR A 218 -0.28 -5.80 -5.32
CA THR A 218 0.28 -6.11 -6.64
C THR A 218 1.43 -7.11 -6.62
N MET A 219 2.08 -7.37 -5.47
CA MET A 219 3.09 -8.41 -5.34
C MET A 219 2.61 -9.78 -5.85
N ILE A 220 1.33 -10.06 -5.71
CA ILE A 220 0.71 -11.31 -6.13
C ILE A 220 0.72 -11.52 -7.64
N ASN A 221 0.87 -10.44 -8.41
CA ASN A 221 0.93 -10.52 -9.86
C ASN A 221 2.15 -11.31 -10.36
N GLY A 222 3.20 -11.45 -9.52
CA GLY A 222 4.33 -12.34 -9.79
C GLY A 222 3.96 -13.83 -9.87
N LEU A 223 2.80 -14.22 -9.32
CA LEU A 223 2.19 -15.57 -9.43
C LEU A 223 1.17 -15.70 -10.57
N GLY A 224 1.00 -14.70 -11.41
CA GLY A 224 -0.03 -14.72 -12.46
C GLY A 224 -1.45 -14.55 -11.92
N ILE A 225 -1.59 -13.99 -10.73
CA ILE A 225 -2.88 -13.67 -10.12
C ILE A 225 -3.14 -12.18 -10.30
N VAL A 226 -4.31 -11.85 -10.83
CA VAL A 226 -4.77 -10.46 -10.97
C VAL A 226 -5.10 -9.91 -9.59
N GLY A 227 -4.46 -8.80 -9.22
CA GLY A 227 -4.71 -8.16 -7.93
C GLY A 227 -4.05 -6.80 -7.81
N TRP A 228 -4.72 -5.87 -7.13
CA TRP A 228 -4.24 -4.51 -6.91
C TRP A 228 -4.77 -3.91 -5.61
N GLY A 229 -4.20 -2.75 -5.24
CA GLY A 229 -4.61 -1.99 -4.07
C GLY A 229 -5.85 -1.15 -4.32
N VAL A 230 -6.76 -1.16 -3.35
CA VAL A 230 -7.98 -0.36 -3.33
C VAL A 230 -8.13 0.37 -1.99
N GLY A 231 -9.08 1.29 -1.89
CA GLY A 231 -9.48 1.91 -0.63
C GLY A 231 -10.21 0.93 0.29
N GLY A 232 -10.24 1.23 1.60
CA GLY A 232 -10.99 0.44 2.57
C GLY A 232 -12.47 0.35 2.21
N ILE A 233 -13.06 1.45 1.78
CA ILE A 233 -14.47 1.54 1.38
C ILE A 233 -14.79 0.68 0.15
N GLU A 234 -13.91 0.68 -0.86
CA GLU A 234 -14.06 -0.17 -2.06
C GLU A 234 -13.92 -1.65 -1.71
N ALA A 235 -12.97 -1.99 -0.82
CA ALA A 235 -12.82 -3.36 -0.34
C ALA A 235 -14.05 -3.83 0.44
N GLU A 236 -14.63 -2.97 1.27
CA GLU A 236 -15.84 -3.24 2.04
C GLU A 236 -17.04 -3.51 1.12
N ALA A 237 -17.23 -2.69 0.09
CA ALA A 237 -18.28 -2.90 -0.91
C ALA A 237 -18.11 -4.25 -1.63
N ALA A 238 -16.88 -4.55 -2.08
CA ALA A 238 -16.59 -5.82 -2.74
C ALA A 238 -16.79 -7.04 -1.82
N MET A 239 -16.49 -6.92 -0.52
CA MET A 239 -16.80 -7.96 0.48
C MET A 239 -18.30 -8.25 0.57
N LEU A 240 -19.12 -7.21 0.41
CA LEU A 240 -20.58 -7.29 0.50
C LEU A 240 -21.28 -7.55 -0.86
N GLY A 241 -20.50 -7.95 -1.88
CA GLY A 241 -20.97 -8.43 -3.16
C GLY A 241 -21.07 -7.39 -4.27
N GLU A 242 -20.68 -6.12 -4.02
CA GLU A 242 -20.62 -5.11 -5.06
C GLU A 242 -19.50 -5.39 -6.05
N ALA A 243 -19.72 -5.11 -7.33
CA ALA A 243 -18.67 -5.14 -8.32
C ALA A 243 -17.69 -3.99 -8.11
N TYR A 244 -16.44 -4.24 -8.41
CA TYR A 244 -15.45 -3.18 -8.59
C TYR A 244 -15.56 -2.67 -10.04
N TYR A 245 -16.05 -1.44 -10.19
CA TYR A 245 -16.19 -0.83 -11.51
C TYR A 245 -14.88 -0.21 -11.97
N MET A 246 -14.45 -0.54 -13.18
CA MET A 246 -13.22 -0.04 -13.78
C MET A 246 -13.35 0.08 -15.30
N SER A 247 -12.73 1.10 -15.89
CA SER A 247 -12.56 1.11 -17.37
C SER A 247 -11.61 -0.01 -17.79
N ILE A 248 -11.80 -0.57 -18.98
CA ILE A 248 -10.83 -1.52 -19.52
C ILE A 248 -9.46 -0.83 -19.60
N PRO A 249 -8.45 -1.28 -18.83
CA PRO A 249 -7.19 -0.55 -18.72
C PRO A 249 -6.32 -0.74 -19.98
N GLU A 250 -5.55 0.28 -20.33
CA GLU A 250 -4.44 0.09 -21.27
C GLU A 250 -3.42 -0.90 -20.70
N VAL A 251 -2.83 -1.71 -21.56
CA VAL A 251 -1.79 -2.68 -21.19
C VAL A 251 -0.50 -2.37 -21.90
N VAL A 252 0.55 -2.07 -21.13
CA VAL A 252 1.91 -1.87 -21.62
C VAL A 252 2.65 -3.20 -21.51
N GLY A 253 3.06 -3.76 -22.65
CA GLY A 253 3.90 -4.95 -22.67
C GLY A 253 5.36 -4.59 -22.41
N VAL A 254 6.00 -5.23 -21.44
CA VAL A 254 7.44 -5.07 -21.18
C VAL A 254 8.16 -6.34 -21.60
N ARG A 255 8.93 -6.23 -22.70
CA ARG A 255 9.72 -7.32 -23.24
C ARG A 255 11.07 -7.39 -22.55
N LEU A 256 11.32 -8.48 -21.81
CA LEU A 256 12.58 -8.73 -21.11
C LEU A 256 13.50 -9.61 -21.96
N LEU A 257 14.73 -9.13 -22.15
CA LEU A 257 15.77 -9.75 -22.98
C LEU A 257 17.07 -9.94 -22.18
N GLY A 258 17.91 -10.90 -22.61
CA GLY A 258 19.18 -11.18 -21.93
C GLY A 258 19.05 -11.87 -20.58
N SER A 259 20.01 -11.69 -19.70
CA SER A 259 20.04 -12.24 -18.33
C SER A 259 20.73 -11.28 -17.37
N LEU A 260 20.35 -11.32 -16.08
CA LEU A 260 21.02 -10.54 -15.04
C LEU A 260 22.50 -10.95 -14.92
N ARG A 261 23.39 -9.96 -14.80
CA ARG A 261 24.81 -10.19 -14.59
C ARG A 261 25.12 -10.64 -13.17
N GLU A 262 26.26 -11.25 -12.96
CA GLU A 262 26.79 -11.56 -11.63
C GLU A 262 26.80 -10.31 -10.74
N GLY A 263 26.35 -10.45 -9.48
CA GLY A 263 26.27 -9.36 -8.52
C GLY A 263 25.06 -8.45 -8.62
N VAL A 264 24.23 -8.59 -9.65
CA VAL A 264 22.97 -7.83 -9.82
C VAL A 264 21.80 -8.60 -9.20
N MET A 265 20.96 -7.90 -8.46
CA MET A 265 19.79 -8.46 -7.76
C MET A 265 18.47 -8.02 -8.37
N ALA A 266 17.38 -8.71 -8.03
CA ALA A 266 16.03 -8.31 -8.43
C ALA A 266 15.67 -6.88 -8.00
N THR A 267 16.28 -6.40 -6.91
CA THR A 267 16.15 -5.00 -6.47
C THR A 267 16.67 -4.02 -7.49
N ASP A 268 17.84 -4.28 -8.08
CA ASP A 268 18.43 -3.42 -9.11
C ASP A 268 17.57 -3.40 -10.37
N LEU A 269 17.01 -4.56 -10.74
CA LEU A 269 16.04 -4.68 -11.83
C LEU A 269 14.81 -3.81 -11.58
N VAL A 270 14.19 -3.91 -10.39
CA VAL A 270 12.95 -3.17 -10.12
C VAL A 270 13.18 -1.67 -9.98
N LEU A 271 14.32 -1.23 -9.45
CA LEU A 271 14.67 0.20 -9.40
C LEU A 271 14.87 0.75 -10.82
N THR A 272 15.54 -0.01 -11.70
CA THR A 272 15.70 0.35 -13.12
C THR A 272 14.36 0.42 -13.84
N LEU A 273 13.48 -0.57 -13.62
CA LEU A 273 12.13 -0.56 -14.18
C LEU A 273 11.30 0.62 -13.65
N THR A 274 11.42 0.96 -12.37
CA THR A 274 10.69 2.07 -11.76
C THR A 274 11.07 3.40 -12.41
N GLU A 275 12.36 3.66 -12.61
CA GLU A 275 12.82 4.84 -13.33
C GLU A 275 12.30 4.85 -14.77
N LYS A 276 12.49 3.74 -15.52
CA LYS A 276 12.12 3.64 -16.92
C LYS A 276 10.61 3.79 -17.14
N LEU A 277 9.79 3.03 -16.42
CA LEU A 277 8.34 3.02 -16.59
C LEU A 277 7.68 4.33 -16.15
N ARG A 278 8.25 5.03 -15.15
CA ARG A 278 7.83 6.41 -14.83
C ARG A 278 8.05 7.37 -15.98
N LYS A 279 9.18 7.26 -16.70
CA LYS A 279 9.46 8.07 -17.88
C LYS A 279 8.52 7.73 -19.04
N GLU A 280 8.16 6.45 -19.20
CA GLU A 280 7.21 5.98 -20.22
C GLU A 280 5.74 6.36 -19.95
N GLY A 281 5.39 6.77 -18.74
CA GLY A 281 4.05 7.23 -18.41
C GLY A 281 3.01 6.10 -18.30
N VAL A 282 3.29 5.09 -17.47
CA VAL A 282 2.40 3.94 -17.26
C VAL A 282 1.33 4.16 -16.17
N VAL A 283 1.11 5.38 -15.73
CA VAL A 283 0.17 5.70 -14.66
C VAL A 283 -1.24 5.23 -15.02
N GLY A 284 -1.84 4.43 -14.13
CA GLY A 284 -3.17 3.88 -14.29
C GLY A 284 -3.30 2.73 -15.30
N LYS A 285 -2.19 2.32 -15.94
CA LYS A 285 -2.15 1.20 -16.90
C LYS A 285 -1.78 -0.11 -16.20
N ILE A 286 -2.00 -1.23 -16.87
CA ILE A 286 -1.41 -2.51 -16.50
C ILE A 286 -0.06 -2.63 -17.23
N VAL A 287 0.95 -3.11 -16.52
CA VAL A 287 2.22 -3.55 -17.12
C VAL A 287 2.22 -5.08 -17.14
N GLU A 288 2.37 -5.68 -18.31
CA GLU A 288 2.47 -7.14 -18.49
C GLU A 288 3.85 -7.51 -19.01
N PHE A 289 4.55 -8.40 -18.30
CA PHE A 289 5.91 -8.81 -18.63
C PHE A 289 5.93 -10.05 -19.53
N PHE A 290 6.72 -10.02 -20.58
CA PHE A 290 6.89 -11.11 -21.52
C PHE A 290 8.32 -11.16 -22.08
N GLY A 291 8.59 -12.12 -22.98
CA GLY A 291 9.88 -12.28 -23.60
C GLY A 291 10.75 -13.38 -22.99
N PRO A 292 11.87 -13.75 -23.63
CA PRO A 292 12.64 -14.93 -23.29
C PRO A 292 13.25 -14.88 -21.88
N ALA A 293 13.63 -13.68 -21.41
CA ALA A 293 14.26 -13.51 -20.11
C ALA A 293 13.31 -13.74 -18.91
N VAL A 294 11.98 -13.69 -19.10
CA VAL A 294 11.02 -13.95 -18.02
C VAL A 294 11.20 -15.35 -17.41
N ARG A 295 11.59 -16.35 -18.24
CA ARG A 295 11.82 -17.72 -17.76
C ARG A 295 12.97 -17.86 -16.76
N SER A 296 13.94 -16.95 -16.82
CA SER A 296 15.10 -16.95 -15.91
C SER A 296 14.79 -16.29 -14.55
N LEU A 297 13.68 -15.55 -14.45
CA LEU A 297 13.26 -14.92 -13.20
C LEU A 297 12.42 -15.90 -12.38
N SER A 298 12.87 -16.14 -11.15
CA SER A 298 12.09 -16.90 -10.16
C SER A 298 10.81 -16.14 -9.76
N VAL A 299 9.83 -16.83 -9.17
CA VAL A 299 8.63 -16.15 -8.64
C VAL A 299 8.98 -15.06 -7.62
N PRO A 300 9.92 -15.23 -6.67
CA PRO A 300 10.37 -14.16 -5.81
C PRO A 300 10.94 -12.93 -6.54
N ASP A 301 11.67 -13.13 -7.65
CA ASP A 301 12.16 -12.00 -8.47
C ASP A 301 11.01 -11.26 -9.14
N ARG A 302 10.06 -12.01 -9.75
CA ARG A 302 8.85 -11.44 -10.35
C ARG A 302 7.99 -10.71 -9.31
N ALA A 303 7.86 -11.29 -8.11
CA ALA A 303 7.12 -10.68 -7.00
C ALA A 303 7.77 -9.37 -6.54
N THR A 304 9.12 -9.28 -6.51
CA THR A 304 9.85 -8.04 -6.25
C THR A 304 9.51 -6.96 -7.28
N VAL A 305 9.46 -7.32 -8.57
CA VAL A 305 9.08 -6.40 -9.65
C VAL A 305 7.61 -5.98 -9.55
N ALA A 306 6.72 -6.94 -9.36
CA ALA A 306 5.28 -6.71 -9.26
C ALA A 306 4.90 -5.87 -8.01
N ASN A 307 5.61 -6.06 -6.90
CA ASN A 307 5.41 -5.33 -5.66
C ASN A 307 5.52 -3.82 -5.86
N MET A 308 6.47 -3.35 -6.65
CA MET A 308 6.70 -1.92 -6.89
C MET A 308 5.86 -1.34 -8.05
N ALA A 309 4.78 -2.00 -8.47
CA ALA A 309 3.86 -1.44 -9.45
C ALA A 309 3.34 -0.04 -9.08
N PRO A 310 2.96 0.23 -7.82
CA PRO A 310 2.57 1.58 -7.39
C PRO A 310 3.71 2.60 -7.52
N GLU A 311 4.95 2.20 -7.31
CA GLU A 311 6.11 3.08 -7.38
C GLU A 311 6.43 3.48 -8.82
N TYR A 312 6.30 2.58 -9.80
CA TYR A 312 6.38 2.99 -11.22
C TYR A 312 5.07 3.52 -11.79
N GLY A 313 3.98 3.50 -11.01
CA GLY A 313 2.70 4.16 -11.33
C GLY A 313 1.66 3.26 -12.01
N ALA A 314 1.95 1.98 -12.20
CA ALA A 314 1.01 1.06 -12.81
C ALA A 314 -0.03 0.54 -11.81
N THR A 315 -1.19 0.12 -12.33
CA THR A 315 -2.22 -0.58 -11.54
C THR A 315 -1.73 -1.97 -11.14
N MET A 316 -1.04 -2.67 -12.03
CA MET A 316 -0.46 -4.00 -11.84
C MET A 316 0.86 -4.15 -12.59
N GLY A 317 1.74 -5.05 -12.09
CA GLY A 317 2.93 -5.53 -12.78
C GLY A 317 2.83 -7.04 -12.96
N PHE A 318 2.17 -7.49 -14.02
CA PHE A 318 1.67 -8.84 -14.18
C PHE A 318 2.65 -9.77 -14.93
N PHE A 319 2.86 -10.96 -14.38
CA PHE A 319 3.58 -12.07 -14.99
C PHE A 319 2.62 -13.24 -15.18
N PRO A 320 2.49 -13.82 -16.38
CA PRO A 320 1.62 -14.98 -16.61
C PRO A 320 2.03 -16.22 -15.82
N VAL A 321 1.07 -17.10 -15.52
CA VAL A 321 1.32 -18.41 -14.92
C VAL A 321 2.14 -19.27 -15.87
N ASP A 322 3.26 -19.85 -15.38
CA ASP A 322 4.15 -20.73 -16.10
C ASP A 322 4.74 -21.83 -15.21
N ASP A 323 5.71 -22.58 -15.71
CA ASP A 323 6.38 -23.66 -14.96
C ASP A 323 7.07 -23.15 -13.66
N GLN A 324 7.56 -21.89 -13.65
CA GLN A 324 8.14 -21.31 -12.43
C GLN A 324 7.08 -21.09 -11.34
N VAL A 325 5.86 -20.73 -11.71
CA VAL A 325 4.74 -20.62 -10.76
C VAL A 325 4.35 -21.96 -10.19
N LEU A 326 4.27 -23.02 -11.03
CA LEU A 326 3.99 -24.37 -10.56
C LEU A 326 5.09 -24.87 -9.61
N LEU A 327 6.35 -24.61 -9.95
CA LEU A 327 7.50 -24.93 -9.10
C LEU A 327 7.42 -24.20 -7.75
N TYR A 328 7.09 -22.92 -7.75
CA TYR A 328 6.95 -22.13 -6.53
C TYR A 328 5.81 -22.66 -5.64
N PHE A 329 4.68 -23.04 -6.20
CA PHE A 329 3.59 -23.67 -5.42
C PHE A 329 4.06 -24.97 -4.77
N GLN A 330 4.85 -25.79 -5.46
CA GLN A 330 5.44 -27.01 -4.88
C GLN A 330 6.43 -26.66 -3.75
N GLN A 331 7.32 -25.69 -3.99
CA GLN A 331 8.34 -25.24 -3.02
C GLN A 331 7.72 -24.64 -1.75
N THR A 332 6.58 -23.97 -1.87
CA THR A 332 5.84 -23.38 -0.73
C THR A 332 4.81 -24.34 -0.13
N GLY A 333 4.84 -25.62 -0.52
CA GLY A 333 4.10 -26.67 0.12
C GLY A 333 2.63 -26.79 -0.25
N ARG A 334 2.17 -26.19 -1.39
CA ARG A 334 0.80 -26.41 -1.88
C ARG A 334 0.59 -27.86 -2.24
N GLU A 335 -0.65 -28.31 -2.06
CA GLU A 335 -1.02 -29.71 -2.35
C GLU A 335 -0.83 -30.04 -3.85
N LYS A 336 -0.30 -31.25 -4.13
CA LYS A 336 -0.04 -31.70 -5.52
C LYS A 336 -1.27 -31.63 -6.42
N ASN A 337 -2.44 -31.94 -5.86
CA ASN A 337 -3.70 -31.87 -6.60
C ASN A 337 -4.03 -30.43 -7.02
N LEU A 338 -3.81 -29.44 -6.14
CA LEU A 338 -4.00 -28.04 -6.49
C LEU A 338 -3.04 -27.61 -7.61
N VAL A 339 -1.76 -27.96 -7.52
CA VAL A 339 -0.76 -27.61 -8.56
C VAL A 339 -1.16 -28.21 -9.91
N SER A 340 -1.57 -29.49 -9.94
CA SER A 340 -2.06 -30.15 -11.15
C SER A 340 -3.35 -29.50 -11.70
N LEU A 341 -4.22 -29.06 -10.82
CA LEU A 341 -5.47 -28.39 -11.20
C LEU A 341 -5.20 -27.01 -11.81
N VAL A 342 -4.29 -26.24 -11.23
CA VAL A 342 -3.81 -24.95 -11.78
C VAL A 342 -3.22 -25.14 -13.16
N GLU A 343 -2.30 -26.11 -13.31
CA GLU A 343 -1.67 -26.41 -14.61
C GLU A 343 -2.72 -26.74 -15.68
N HIS A 344 -3.63 -27.67 -15.36
CA HIS A 344 -4.67 -28.10 -16.29
C HIS A 344 -5.59 -26.95 -16.70
N PHE A 345 -6.07 -26.18 -15.72
CA PHE A 345 -6.99 -25.06 -15.96
C PHE A 345 -6.36 -23.98 -16.84
N TYR A 346 -5.16 -23.50 -16.46
CA TYR A 346 -4.50 -22.42 -17.21
C TYR A 346 -4.11 -22.84 -18.64
N LYS A 347 -3.71 -24.10 -18.83
CA LYS A 347 -3.45 -24.66 -20.19
C LYS A 347 -4.74 -24.77 -21.00
N ALA A 348 -5.83 -25.25 -20.38
CA ALA A 348 -7.12 -25.39 -21.05
C ALA A 348 -7.76 -24.02 -21.42
N GLN A 349 -7.43 -22.97 -20.69
CA GLN A 349 -7.87 -21.59 -20.93
C GLN A 349 -6.94 -20.80 -21.87
N HIS A 350 -5.85 -21.39 -22.35
CA HIS A 350 -4.79 -20.72 -23.11
C HIS A 350 -4.19 -19.50 -22.37
N LEU A 351 -4.14 -19.60 -21.03
CA LEU A 351 -3.57 -18.57 -20.15
C LEU A 351 -2.18 -18.95 -19.60
N PHE A 352 -1.67 -20.14 -19.95
CA PHE A 352 -0.40 -20.67 -19.45
C PHE A 352 0.77 -20.23 -20.32
N GLY A 353 1.81 -19.73 -19.68
CA GLY A 353 3.04 -19.29 -20.34
C GLY A 353 2.94 -17.91 -21.00
N PHE A 354 4.03 -17.51 -21.58
CA PHE A 354 4.17 -16.24 -22.30
C PHE A 354 4.90 -16.51 -23.63
N SER A 355 4.68 -15.65 -24.62
CA SER A 355 5.39 -15.75 -25.87
C SER A 355 6.86 -15.35 -25.71
N THR A 356 7.74 -16.05 -26.41
CA THR A 356 9.17 -15.75 -26.44
C THR A 356 9.54 -14.89 -27.66
N GLU A 357 8.68 -14.85 -28.68
CA GLU A 357 8.86 -14.06 -29.89
C GLU A 357 8.07 -12.76 -29.83
N LEU A 358 8.19 -11.92 -30.86
CA LEU A 358 7.32 -10.76 -31.03
C LEU A 358 5.88 -11.28 -31.10
N ASP A 359 5.16 -10.98 -30.04
CA ASP A 359 3.86 -11.56 -29.77
C ASP A 359 2.80 -10.93 -30.67
N ASP A 360 1.90 -11.74 -31.19
CA ASP A 360 0.69 -11.28 -31.88
C ASP A 360 -0.31 -10.59 -30.93
N ARG A 361 0.01 -10.50 -29.63
CA ARG A 361 -0.82 -9.80 -28.64
C ARG A 361 -0.82 -8.32 -28.90
N LEU A 362 -2.01 -7.75 -28.74
CA LEU A 362 -2.25 -6.34 -28.94
C LEU A 362 -2.01 -5.57 -27.63
N TYR A 363 -0.76 -5.17 -27.38
CA TYR A 363 -0.46 -4.23 -26.31
C TYR A 363 -0.74 -2.78 -26.76
N SER A 364 -1.10 -1.90 -25.83
CA SER A 364 -1.24 -0.46 -26.10
C SER A 364 0.12 0.19 -26.43
N GLN A 365 1.18 -0.34 -25.83
CA GLN A 365 2.58 0.07 -26.01
C GLN A 365 3.48 -1.11 -25.67
N VAL A 366 4.66 -1.18 -26.31
CA VAL A 366 5.71 -2.16 -25.98
C VAL A 366 6.97 -1.43 -25.56
N VAL A 367 7.56 -1.84 -24.45
CA VAL A 367 8.82 -1.32 -23.91
C VAL A 367 9.81 -2.48 -23.82
N GLU A 368 11.01 -2.32 -24.32
CA GLU A 368 12.06 -3.34 -24.22
C GLU A 368 13.06 -3.01 -23.10
N LEU A 369 13.50 -4.04 -22.38
CA LEU A 369 14.55 -3.96 -21.37
C LEU A 369 15.53 -5.13 -21.50
N HIS A 370 16.81 -4.82 -21.65
CA HIS A 370 17.90 -5.77 -21.64
C HIS A 370 18.45 -5.94 -20.24
N LEU A 371 18.30 -7.14 -19.66
CA LEU A 371 18.71 -7.43 -18.27
C LEU A 371 20.24 -7.35 -18.06
N ASP A 372 21.01 -7.60 -19.10
CA ASP A 372 22.48 -7.49 -19.08
C ASP A 372 23.00 -6.03 -19.02
N THR A 373 22.12 -5.04 -19.18
CA THR A 373 22.49 -3.62 -19.01
C THR A 373 22.30 -3.10 -17.59
N ILE A 374 21.68 -3.89 -16.70
CA ILE A 374 21.35 -3.47 -15.33
C ILE A 374 22.61 -3.48 -14.47
N GLU A 375 22.71 -2.48 -13.60
CA GLU A 375 23.83 -2.27 -12.69
C GLU A 375 23.34 -2.20 -11.23
N PRO A 376 24.21 -2.56 -10.24
CA PRO A 376 23.91 -2.33 -8.84
C PRO A 376 23.52 -0.88 -8.59
N SER A 377 22.38 -0.67 -7.97
CA SER A 377 21.71 0.61 -7.92
C SER A 377 21.13 0.91 -6.53
N VAL A 378 20.96 2.21 -6.27
CA VAL A 378 20.18 2.72 -5.15
C VAL A 378 19.13 3.68 -5.67
N ALA A 379 18.07 3.94 -4.91
CA ALA A 379 17.10 4.99 -5.26
C ALA A 379 16.89 5.95 -4.09
N GLY A 380 17.00 7.23 -4.36
CA GLY A 380 16.85 8.27 -3.35
C GLY A 380 17.51 9.60 -3.75
N PRO A 381 17.49 10.56 -2.83
CA PRO A 381 17.17 10.44 -1.39
C PRO A 381 15.70 10.59 -1.02
N ARG A 382 14.77 10.75 -1.98
CA ARG A 382 13.37 11.11 -1.66
C ARG A 382 12.30 10.28 -2.36
N ARG A 383 12.61 9.66 -3.52
CA ARG A 383 11.61 8.95 -4.33
C ARG A 383 12.16 7.65 -4.90
N PRO A 384 11.33 6.61 -5.06
CA PRO A 384 11.77 5.31 -5.58
C PRO A 384 12.28 5.36 -7.03
N GLN A 385 11.81 6.32 -7.84
CA GLN A 385 12.25 6.51 -9.21
C GLN A 385 13.55 7.33 -9.36
N ASP A 386 14.06 7.92 -8.29
CA ASP A 386 15.33 8.65 -8.30
C ASP A 386 16.51 7.66 -8.20
N ARG A 387 16.64 6.82 -9.23
CA ARG A 387 17.68 5.78 -9.28
C ARG A 387 19.05 6.41 -9.57
N LEU A 388 20.05 5.92 -8.87
CA LEU A 388 21.46 6.23 -9.06
C LEU A 388 22.24 4.93 -9.15
N SER A 389 23.24 4.86 -10.03
CA SER A 389 24.23 3.78 -9.97
C SER A 389 25.05 3.92 -8.67
N LEU A 390 25.52 2.80 -8.15
CA LEU A 390 26.27 2.78 -6.90
C LEU A 390 27.50 3.72 -6.91
N PRO A 391 28.28 3.82 -8.01
CA PRO A 391 29.40 4.76 -8.09
C PRO A 391 29.01 6.25 -8.09
N GLU A 392 27.81 6.59 -8.59
CA GLU A 392 27.36 7.98 -8.73
C GLU A 392 26.81 8.57 -7.42
N LEU A 393 26.39 7.71 -6.46
CA LEU A 393 25.71 8.12 -5.25
C LEU A 393 26.46 9.20 -4.45
N PRO A 394 27.77 9.09 -4.13
CA PRO A 394 28.47 10.09 -3.29
C PRO A 394 28.48 11.47 -3.92
N GLN A 395 28.87 11.56 -5.20
CA GLN A 395 28.92 12.84 -5.92
C GLN A 395 27.55 13.50 -6.06
N LYS A 396 26.54 12.71 -6.41
CA LYS A 396 25.17 13.21 -6.53
C LYS A 396 24.62 13.70 -5.21
N PHE A 397 24.90 12.97 -4.12
CA PHE A 397 24.42 13.38 -2.80
C PHE A 397 25.13 14.66 -2.30
N VAL A 398 26.44 14.82 -2.49
CA VAL A 398 27.17 16.07 -2.20
C VAL A 398 26.57 17.26 -2.98
N SER A 399 26.27 17.06 -4.27
CA SER A 399 25.59 18.08 -5.06
C SER A 399 24.22 18.47 -4.46
N LEU A 400 23.40 17.50 -4.06
CA LEU A 400 22.11 17.75 -3.43
C LEU A 400 22.23 18.44 -2.07
N LEU A 401 23.28 18.19 -1.30
CA LEU A 401 23.52 18.89 -0.03
C LEU A 401 23.64 20.40 -0.23
N THR A 402 24.32 20.85 -1.28
CA THR A 402 24.57 22.28 -1.55
C THR A 402 23.45 22.96 -2.35
N GLN A 403 22.74 22.22 -3.20
CA GLN A 403 21.62 22.77 -3.99
C GLN A 403 20.55 23.40 -3.10
N PRO A 404 19.93 24.52 -3.54
CA PRO A 404 18.88 25.16 -2.76
C PRO A 404 17.60 24.29 -2.69
N PRO A 405 16.78 24.47 -1.64
CA PRO A 405 15.53 23.73 -1.50
C PRO A 405 14.54 23.93 -2.67
N SER A 406 14.59 25.09 -3.33
CA SER A 406 13.80 25.37 -4.55
C SER A 406 14.15 24.43 -5.72
N GLU A 407 15.33 23.86 -5.74
CA GLU A 407 15.83 22.90 -6.71
C GLU A 407 15.88 21.46 -6.15
N GLN A 408 15.08 21.19 -5.14
CA GLN A 408 15.02 19.91 -4.42
C GLN A 408 16.31 19.52 -3.67
N GLY A 409 17.21 20.47 -3.43
CA GLY A 409 18.41 20.30 -2.60
C GLY A 409 18.14 20.51 -1.10
N TYR A 410 19.20 20.52 -0.30
CA TYR A 410 19.11 20.70 1.15
C TYR A 410 19.63 22.08 1.61
N GLY A 411 20.26 22.86 0.73
CA GLY A 411 20.72 24.22 1.03
C GLY A 411 21.82 24.30 2.09
N ARG A 412 22.64 23.23 2.21
CA ARG A 412 23.76 23.21 3.17
C ARG A 412 24.91 24.11 2.70
N GLU A 413 25.46 24.86 3.62
CA GLU A 413 26.69 25.64 3.37
C GLU A 413 27.86 24.66 3.18
N PRO A 414 28.68 24.80 2.11
CA PRO A 414 29.79 23.88 1.83
C PRO A 414 30.73 23.63 3.01
N GLU A 415 31.01 24.67 3.80
CA GLU A 415 31.92 24.60 4.95
C GLU A 415 31.35 23.80 6.13
N LYS A 416 30.06 23.52 6.14
CA LYS A 416 29.39 22.73 7.17
C LYS A 416 29.33 21.24 6.82
N ILE A 417 29.46 20.86 5.55
CA ILE A 417 29.31 19.46 5.09
C ILE A 417 30.41 18.54 5.67
N GLU A 418 31.63 19.06 5.77
CA GLU A 418 32.76 18.29 6.31
C GLU A 418 32.77 18.21 7.83
N LYS A 419 31.95 19.01 8.53
CA LYS A 419 31.92 19.02 9.99
C LYS A 419 31.44 17.70 10.55
N ARG A 420 32.14 17.18 11.55
CA ARG A 420 31.80 15.97 12.30
C ARG A 420 31.59 16.32 13.76
N TYR A 421 30.64 15.64 14.38
CA TYR A 421 30.23 15.88 15.76
C TYR A 421 30.24 14.56 16.52
N ARG A 422 30.80 14.59 17.72
CA ARG A 422 30.91 13.42 18.58
C ARG A 422 29.54 12.97 19.08
N VAL A 423 29.35 11.66 19.08
CA VAL A 423 28.16 11.00 19.64
C VAL A 423 28.60 9.75 20.40
N SER A 424 27.80 9.39 21.39
CA SER A 424 27.95 8.12 22.08
C SER A 424 27.34 6.99 21.24
N PRO A 425 27.99 5.79 21.17
CA PRO A 425 27.32 4.60 20.66
C PRO A 425 26.10 4.27 21.52
N TYR A 426 25.14 3.54 20.96
CA TYR A 426 23.97 3.12 21.72
C TYR A 426 24.36 2.36 22.99
N PRO A 427 23.80 2.71 24.18
CA PRO A 427 24.31 2.26 25.50
C PRO A 427 24.22 0.74 25.74
N PHE A 428 23.38 0.04 24.98
CA PHE A 428 23.22 -1.42 25.07
C PHE A 428 24.20 -2.20 24.18
N LEU A 429 24.91 -1.52 23.27
CA LEU A 429 25.99 -2.15 22.51
C LEU A 429 27.18 -2.39 23.45
N LYS A 430 27.76 -3.59 23.39
CA LYS A 430 28.90 -3.99 24.25
C LYS A 430 30.19 -3.31 23.79
N GLU A 431 30.19 -2.00 23.68
CA GLU A 431 31.37 -1.20 23.34
C GLU A 431 32.08 -0.69 24.61
N PRO A 432 33.41 -0.46 24.57
CA PRO A 432 34.17 0.07 25.72
C PRO A 432 33.58 1.43 26.18
N LYS A 433 33.38 1.59 27.48
CA LYS A 433 32.97 2.88 28.05
C LYS A 433 33.93 3.99 27.65
N GLY A 434 33.39 5.13 27.19
CA GLY A 434 34.17 6.30 26.80
C GLY A 434 34.63 6.32 25.34
N ARG A 435 34.19 5.36 24.51
CA ARG A 435 34.39 5.46 23.05
C ARG A 435 33.39 6.48 22.48
N TRP A 436 33.90 7.41 21.70
CA TRP A 436 33.13 8.37 20.94
C TRP A 436 33.21 8.03 19.46
N GLU A 437 32.17 8.29 18.76
CA GLU A 437 32.08 8.20 17.31
C GLU A 437 31.67 9.55 16.76
N GLU A 438 31.73 9.73 15.44
CA GLU A 438 31.44 11.02 14.82
C GLU A 438 30.38 10.89 13.74
N ILE A 439 29.38 11.78 13.75
CA ILE A 439 28.36 11.91 12.72
C ILE A 439 28.39 13.30 12.08
N GLY A 440 27.90 13.38 10.85
CA GLY A 440 27.75 14.61 10.09
C GLY A 440 26.78 14.42 8.94
N ASP A 441 26.77 15.35 8.00
CA ASP A 441 25.96 15.19 6.79
C ASP A 441 26.36 13.88 6.06
N GLY A 442 25.35 13.13 5.59
CA GLY A 442 25.55 11.85 4.92
C GLY A 442 25.81 10.64 5.83
N SER A 443 25.89 10.81 7.16
CA SER A 443 26.00 9.68 8.09
C SER A 443 24.76 8.81 8.06
N VAL A 444 24.91 7.49 7.98
CA VAL A 444 23.83 6.52 8.04
C VAL A 444 23.44 6.31 9.49
N VAL A 445 22.27 6.78 9.90
CA VAL A 445 21.78 6.62 11.28
C VAL A 445 20.74 5.50 11.43
N ILE A 446 20.17 5.04 10.30
CA ILE A 446 19.24 3.89 10.24
C ILE A 446 19.68 2.99 9.08
N ALA A 447 19.83 1.69 9.35
CA ALA A 447 20.05 0.67 8.34
C ALA A 447 19.07 -0.48 8.58
N ALA A 448 18.07 -0.65 7.67
CA ALA A 448 16.97 -1.57 7.90
C ALA A 448 16.79 -2.55 6.73
N ILE A 449 16.92 -3.85 7.02
CA ILE A 449 16.45 -4.91 6.13
C ILE A 449 14.98 -5.14 6.48
N THR A 450 14.07 -4.68 5.62
CA THR A 450 12.64 -4.57 5.94
C THR A 450 11.79 -4.66 4.68
N SER A 451 10.47 -4.81 4.84
CA SER A 451 9.46 -4.78 3.79
C SER A 451 9.36 -6.06 2.94
N CYS A 452 8.16 -6.24 2.36
CA CYS A 452 7.84 -7.36 1.48
C CYS A 452 8.64 -7.39 0.17
N THR A 453 9.08 -6.24 -0.34
CA THR A 453 9.74 -6.14 -1.65
C THR A 453 10.95 -7.06 -1.77
N ASN A 454 11.83 -7.03 -0.77
CA ASN A 454 13.11 -7.73 -0.82
C ASN A 454 13.18 -8.93 0.13
N THR A 455 12.48 -8.92 1.26
CA THR A 455 12.57 -10.01 2.25
C THR A 455 11.84 -11.28 1.79
N SER A 456 10.94 -11.18 0.81
CA SER A 456 10.32 -12.33 0.14
C SER A 456 11.25 -13.05 -0.84
N ASN A 457 12.40 -12.45 -1.16
CA ASN A 457 13.37 -13.02 -2.09
C ASN A 457 14.51 -13.70 -1.32
N PRO A 458 14.54 -15.05 -1.25
CA PRO A 458 15.57 -15.77 -0.51
C PRO A 458 16.98 -15.51 -1.04
N LEU A 459 17.16 -15.25 -2.34
CA LEU A 459 18.47 -14.95 -2.91
C LEU A 459 19.05 -13.65 -2.33
N ALA A 460 18.21 -12.62 -2.19
CA ALA A 460 18.62 -11.34 -1.61
C ALA A 460 18.93 -11.47 -0.11
N MET A 461 18.14 -12.24 0.63
CA MET A 461 18.31 -12.41 2.07
C MET A 461 19.55 -13.27 2.42
N ILE A 462 19.75 -14.38 1.70
CA ILE A 462 20.94 -15.22 1.82
C ILE A 462 22.18 -14.41 1.40
N GLY A 463 22.09 -13.60 0.34
CA GLY A 463 23.16 -12.70 -0.07
C GLY A 463 23.57 -11.72 1.03
N ALA A 464 22.60 -11.12 1.74
CA ALA A 464 22.87 -10.25 2.89
C ALA A 464 23.56 -11.02 4.04
N GLY A 465 23.10 -12.22 4.35
CA GLY A 465 23.67 -13.09 5.37
C GLY A 465 25.11 -13.53 5.04
N LEU A 466 25.39 -13.90 3.80
CA LEU A 466 26.73 -14.28 3.34
C LEU A 466 27.70 -13.07 3.35
N LEU A 467 27.24 -11.89 2.95
CA LEU A 467 28.02 -10.66 3.04
C LEU A 467 28.35 -10.35 4.50
N ALA A 468 27.37 -10.44 5.41
CA ALA A 468 27.59 -10.27 6.85
C ALA A 468 28.61 -11.28 7.39
N LYS A 469 28.53 -12.56 7.00
CA LYS A 469 29.49 -13.60 7.37
C LYS A 469 30.91 -13.22 6.94
N LYS A 470 31.10 -12.87 5.68
CA LYS A 470 32.41 -12.51 5.14
C LYS A 470 32.97 -11.25 5.82
N ALA A 471 32.14 -10.25 6.11
CA ALA A 471 32.52 -9.03 6.82
C ALA A 471 32.96 -9.32 8.26
N VAL A 472 32.19 -10.09 9.02
CA VAL A 472 32.50 -10.46 10.42
C VAL A 472 33.77 -11.29 10.52
N LEU A 473 33.98 -12.24 9.61
CA LEU A 473 35.19 -13.06 9.58
C LEU A 473 36.45 -12.24 9.34
N ARG A 474 36.34 -11.12 8.58
CA ARG A 474 37.41 -10.14 8.38
C ARG A 474 37.53 -9.14 9.53
N GLY A 475 36.63 -9.13 10.49
CA GLY A 475 36.65 -8.27 11.66
C GLY A 475 36.02 -6.90 11.48
N LEU A 476 35.27 -6.69 10.39
CA LEU A 476 34.51 -5.45 10.17
C LEU A 476 33.36 -5.35 11.18
N LYS A 477 33.00 -4.13 11.55
CA LYS A 477 31.93 -3.79 12.48
C LYS A 477 31.10 -2.63 11.94
N VAL A 478 29.83 -2.59 12.31
CA VAL A 478 28.95 -1.44 12.10
C VAL A 478 29.26 -0.38 13.17
N PRO A 479 29.34 0.93 12.82
CA PRO A 479 29.46 1.99 13.81
C PRO A 479 28.32 1.99 14.82
N GLY A 480 28.63 2.27 16.09
CA GLY A 480 27.68 2.15 17.20
C GLY A 480 26.58 3.22 17.23
N TYR A 481 26.61 4.21 16.34
CA TYR A 481 25.53 5.18 16.14
C TYR A 481 24.49 4.74 15.08
N VAL A 482 24.73 3.66 14.35
CA VAL A 482 23.82 3.15 13.33
C VAL A 482 22.76 2.26 13.98
N LYS A 483 21.51 2.64 13.86
CA LYS A 483 20.36 1.79 14.24
C LYS A 483 20.13 0.74 13.17
N THR A 484 20.57 -0.49 13.44
CA THR A 484 20.38 -1.64 12.55
C THR A 484 19.13 -2.42 12.91
N SER A 485 18.44 -3.01 11.94
CA SER A 485 17.29 -3.88 12.17
C SER A 485 17.05 -4.85 11.03
N LEU A 486 16.55 -6.05 11.38
CA LEU A 486 16.02 -7.02 10.45
C LEU A 486 14.56 -7.31 10.78
N ALA A 487 13.66 -7.00 9.84
CA ALA A 487 12.23 -7.32 9.95
C ALA A 487 11.81 -8.17 8.75
N PRO A 488 11.93 -9.51 8.85
CA PRO A 488 11.56 -10.41 7.77
C PRO A 488 10.07 -10.34 7.44
N GLY A 489 9.73 -10.66 6.19
CA GLY A 489 8.34 -10.68 5.75
C GLY A 489 7.59 -11.97 6.12
N SER A 490 8.27 -13.03 6.57
CA SER A 490 7.66 -14.22 7.12
C SER A 490 8.61 -14.99 8.04
N ARG A 491 8.05 -15.91 8.82
CA ARG A 491 8.84 -16.83 9.66
C ARG A 491 9.72 -17.78 8.87
N VAL A 492 9.41 -18.01 7.60
CA VAL A 492 10.23 -18.86 6.72
C VAL A 492 11.61 -18.22 6.50
N VAL A 493 11.68 -16.90 6.44
CA VAL A 493 12.96 -16.17 6.31
C VAL A 493 13.84 -16.39 7.54
N GLU A 494 13.27 -16.31 8.74
CA GLU A 494 13.96 -16.64 9.99
C GLU A 494 14.49 -18.08 9.98
N ASP A 495 13.63 -19.05 9.62
CA ASP A 495 13.96 -20.48 9.61
C ASP A 495 15.17 -20.79 8.70
N TYR A 496 15.18 -20.29 7.46
CA TYR A 496 16.32 -20.59 6.57
C TYR A 496 17.60 -19.82 6.94
N LEU A 497 17.50 -18.60 7.50
CA LEU A 497 18.67 -17.87 8.00
C LEU A 497 19.28 -18.57 9.23
N LEU A 498 18.46 -19.11 10.11
CA LEU A 498 18.91 -19.91 11.25
C LEU A 498 19.54 -21.25 10.80
N LYS A 499 18.87 -22.00 9.91
CA LYS A 499 19.36 -23.28 9.38
C LYS A 499 20.68 -23.15 8.63
N SER A 500 20.85 -22.05 7.90
CA SER A 500 22.10 -21.78 7.19
C SER A 500 23.23 -21.23 8.09
N GLY A 501 22.93 -20.91 9.37
CA GLY A 501 23.86 -20.29 10.29
C GLY A 501 24.19 -18.82 9.94
N LEU A 502 23.43 -18.20 9.04
CA LEU A 502 23.69 -16.82 8.59
C LEU A 502 23.13 -15.79 9.57
N GLN A 503 22.08 -16.11 10.33
CA GLN A 503 21.50 -15.20 11.31
C GLN A 503 22.52 -14.77 12.36
N GLU A 504 23.40 -15.67 12.82
CA GLU A 504 24.44 -15.34 13.79
C GLU A 504 25.35 -14.20 13.32
N TYR A 505 25.72 -14.16 12.05
CA TYR A 505 26.57 -13.11 11.49
C TYR A 505 25.83 -11.79 11.28
N LEU A 506 24.55 -11.85 10.94
CA LEU A 506 23.67 -10.67 10.90
C LEU A 506 23.52 -10.07 12.29
N ASP A 507 23.33 -10.91 13.33
CA ASP A 507 23.22 -10.50 14.73
C ASP A 507 24.50 -9.82 15.23
N ARG A 508 25.67 -10.35 14.84
CA ARG A 508 26.98 -9.72 15.17
C ARG A 508 27.19 -8.34 14.56
N LEU A 509 26.49 -8.02 13.47
CA LEU A 509 26.46 -6.70 12.86
C LEU A 509 25.28 -5.83 13.34
N GLY A 510 24.50 -6.32 14.32
CA GLY A 510 23.38 -5.61 14.91
C GLY A 510 22.06 -5.80 14.17
N PHE A 511 21.97 -6.64 13.13
CA PHE A 511 20.74 -6.96 12.39
C PHE A 511 19.98 -8.11 13.04
N GLN A 512 19.69 -8.00 14.34
CA GLN A 512 18.76 -8.91 15.01
C GLN A 512 17.36 -8.76 14.41
N ILE A 513 16.61 -9.87 14.47
CA ILE A 513 15.19 -9.85 14.13
C ILE A 513 14.46 -9.02 15.19
N VAL A 514 13.79 -7.94 14.76
CA VAL A 514 13.10 -6.99 15.62
C VAL A 514 11.57 -7.14 15.58
N GLY A 515 11.05 -7.81 14.56
CA GLY A 515 9.62 -8.02 14.32
C GLY A 515 9.39 -8.66 12.96
N PHE A 516 8.13 -8.99 12.67
CA PHE A 516 7.65 -9.46 11.37
C PHE A 516 6.57 -8.52 10.89
N GLY A 517 6.86 -7.68 9.89
CA GLY A 517 5.94 -6.64 9.43
C GLY A 517 6.62 -5.54 8.65
N CYS A 518 5.86 -4.52 8.29
CA CYS A 518 6.33 -3.40 7.47
C CYS A 518 7.30 -2.46 8.20
N THR A 519 7.31 -2.44 9.52
CA THR A 519 8.23 -1.71 10.42
C THR A 519 8.77 -0.38 9.84
N THR A 520 10.08 -0.31 9.59
CA THR A 520 10.77 0.92 9.11
C THR A 520 10.18 1.49 7.83
N CYS A 521 9.73 0.66 6.88
CA CYS A 521 9.17 1.14 5.61
C CYS A 521 7.86 1.94 5.76
N ILE A 522 7.08 1.71 6.84
CA ILE A 522 5.83 2.45 7.15
C ILE A 522 6.05 3.59 8.17
N GLY A 523 7.28 3.82 8.61
CA GLY A 523 7.57 4.85 9.60
C GLY A 523 7.59 4.35 11.05
N ASN A 524 7.61 3.04 11.26
CA ASN A 524 7.71 2.40 12.57
C ASN A 524 9.16 2.01 12.91
N SER A 525 10.13 2.81 12.47
CA SER A 525 11.56 2.61 12.79
C SER A 525 11.88 2.77 14.28
N GLY A 526 10.94 3.33 15.05
CA GLY A 526 11.15 3.69 16.46
C GLY A 526 12.10 4.88 16.64
N PRO A 527 12.33 5.36 17.87
CA PRO A 527 13.15 6.54 18.14
C PRO A 527 14.63 6.28 17.86
N LEU A 528 15.36 7.33 17.49
CA LEU A 528 16.82 7.38 17.61
C LEU A 528 17.22 7.69 19.07
N SER A 529 18.52 7.71 19.38
CA SER A 529 18.95 8.20 20.70
C SER A 529 18.66 9.71 20.82
N GLU A 530 18.30 10.17 22.01
CA GLU A 530 18.03 11.59 22.28
C GLU A 530 19.21 12.48 21.86
N GLU A 531 20.44 12.03 22.10
CA GLU A 531 21.66 12.72 21.71
C GLU A 531 21.73 12.92 20.18
N ILE A 532 21.47 11.87 19.40
CA ILE A 532 21.47 11.94 17.92
C ILE A 532 20.32 12.84 17.43
N GLU A 533 19.11 12.70 17.96
CA GLU A 533 17.97 13.53 17.56
C GLU A 533 18.22 15.02 17.87
N GLN A 534 18.74 15.32 19.04
CA GLN A 534 19.06 16.69 19.42
C GLN A 534 20.16 17.27 18.54
N LEU A 535 21.22 16.50 18.26
CA LEU A 535 22.31 16.93 17.40
C LEU A 535 21.85 17.20 15.96
N ILE A 536 20.99 16.34 15.40
CA ILE A 536 20.40 16.56 14.06
C ILE A 536 19.63 17.89 14.01
N LYS A 537 18.85 18.18 15.06
CA LYS A 537 18.08 19.45 15.16
C LYS A 537 18.99 20.66 15.30
N ASP A 538 19.92 20.64 16.25
CA ASP A 538 20.78 21.78 16.60
C ASP A 538 21.77 22.16 15.49
N LYS A 539 22.23 21.17 14.74
CA LYS A 539 23.21 21.36 13.64
C LYS A 539 22.56 21.28 12.26
N GLU A 540 21.25 21.06 12.20
CA GLU A 540 20.47 20.91 10.96
C GLU A 540 21.05 19.84 10.02
N LEU A 541 21.59 18.74 10.57
CA LEU A 541 22.26 17.72 9.80
C LEU A 541 21.33 17.03 8.82
N VAL A 542 21.85 16.71 7.64
CA VAL A 542 21.21 15.87 6.64
C VAL A 542 21.77 14.45 6.76
N VAL A 543 21.28 13.73 7.75
CA VAL A 543 21.64 12.32 7.95
C VAL A 543 20.82 11.41 7.03
N ALA A 544 21.30 10.17 6.83
CA ALA A 544 20.72 9.23 5.89
C ALA A 544 20.13 8.00 6.59
N SER A 545 19.10 7.42 5.95
CA SER A 545 18.69 6.04 6.16
C SER A 545 18.94 5.20 4.91
N VAL A 546 19.31 3.94 5.09
CA VAL A 546 19.43 2.93 4.04
C VAL A 546 18.48 1.78 4.35
N LEU A 547 17.63 1.41 3.41
CA LEU A 547 16.62 0.39 3.66
C LEU A 547 16.29 -0.44 2.42
N SER A 548 15.94 -1.71 2.64
CA SER A 548 15.49 -2.60 1.57
C SER A 548 13.98 -2.47 1.27
N GLY A 549 13.39 -1.34 1.60
CA GLY A 549 11.98 -1.02 1.40
C GLY A 549 11.61 -0.65 -0.04
N ASN A 550 10.40 -0.11 -0.21
CA ASN A 550 9.86 0.32 -1.50
C ASN A 550 9.51 1.82 -1.55
N ARG A 551 9.47 2.51 -0.40
CA ARG A 551 9.18 3.95 -0.29
C ARG A 551 10.15 4.65 0.63
N ASN A 552 10.61 5.81 0.21
CA ASN A 552 11.64 6.60 0.89
C ASN A 552 11.31 8.10 0.96
N PHE A 553 10.02 8.43 1.03
CA PHE A 553 9.61 9.83 1.11
C PHE A 553 10.14 10.50 2.38
N GLU A 554 10.46 11.78 2.29
CA GLU A 554 10.91 12.57 3.43
C GLU A 554 9.90 12.50 4.59
N ALA A 555 10.39 12.40 5.82
CA ALA A 555 9.64 12.23 7.06
C ALA A 555 8.81 10.92 7.17
N ARG A 556 8.84 10.05 6.15
CA ARG A 556 8.15 8.76 6.22
C ARG A 556 8.90 7.74 7.06
N ILE A 557 10.22 7.63 6.88
CA ILE A 557 11.04 6.62 7.56
C ILE A 557 11.27 6.99 9.03
N HIS A 558 11.68 8.26 9.25
CA HIS A 558 11.84 8.83 10.58
C HIS A 558 11.69 10.37 10.47
N PRO A 559 11.04 11.05 11.43
CA PRO A 559 10.77 12.49 11.33
C PRO A 559 12.02 13.38 11.12
N PHE A 560 13.17 12.94 11.64
CA PHE A 560 14.41 13.71 11.60
C PHE A 560 15.39 13.27 10.51
N VAL A 561 15.11 12.18 9.78
CA VAL A 561 15.96 11.68 8.70
C VAL A 561 15.44 12.17 7.37
N LYS A 562 16.19 13.09 6.74
CA LYS A 562 15.78 13.76 5.50
C LYS A 562 16.16 13.00 4.23
N ALA A 563 17.28 12.25 4.25
CA ALA A 563 17.78 11.51 3.10
C ALA A 563 17.53 10.00 3.29
N ASN A 564 16.73 9.40 2.41
CA ASN A 564 16.34 8.00 2.54
C ASN A 564 16.65 7.26 1.24
N PHE A 565 17.41 6.15 1.32
CA PHE A 565 17.84 5.40 0.14
C PHE A 565 17.34 3.97 0.15
N LEU A 566 16.67 3.58 -0.94
CA LEU A 566 16.25 2.21 -1.20
C LEU A 566 17.39 1.44 -1.87
N MET A 567 17.61 0.20 -1.44
CA MET A 567 18.65 -0.67 -1.99
C MET A 567 18.41 -2.14 -1.62
N SER A 568 19.17 -3.03 -2.24
CA SER A 568 19.13 -4.46 -1.91
C SER A 568 19.58 -4.76 -0.48
N PRO A 569 19.11 -5.85 0.16
CA PRO A 569 19.55 -6.25 1.50
C PRO A 569 21.07 -6.34 1.68
N PRO A 570 21.85 -6.91 0.73
CA PRO A 570 23.32 -6.90 0.85
C PRO A 570 23.90 -5.48 0.87
N LEU A 571 23.37 -4.55 0.06
CA LEU A 571 23.81 -3.15 0.07
C LEU A 571 23.45 -2.44 1.37
N VAL A 572 22.30 -2.75 2.00
CA VAL A 572 21.99 -2.23 3.35
C VAL A 572 23.06 -2.62 4.35
N VAL A 573 23.51 -3.87 4.36
CA VAL A 573 24.61 -4.32 5.23
C VAL A 573 25.91 -3.59 4.89
N ALA A 574 26.22 -3.42 3.61
CA ALA A 574 27.43 -2.73 3.17
C ALA A 574 27.47 -1.25 3.60
N PHE A 575 26.36 -0.53 3.43
CA PHE A 575 26.27 0.88 3.87
C PHE A 575 26.19 1.03 5.40
N ALA A 576 25.65 0.04 6.11
CA ALA A 576 25.73 0.00 7.56
C ALA A 576 27.18 -0.11 8.03
N LEU A 577 27.98 -0.98 7.41
CA LEU A 577 29.43 -1.10 7.68
C LEU A 577 30.20 0.19 7.35
N ALA A 578 29.84 0.84 6.23
CA ALA A 578 30.46 2.12 5.83
C ALA A 578 30.09 3.29 6.76
N GLY A 579 28.91 3.26 7.39
CA GLY A 579 28.39 4.30 8.26
C GLY A 579 28.03 5.62 7.55
N THR A 580 28.17 5.71 6.23
CA THR A 580 27.93 6.93 5.45
C THR A 580 27.56 6.61 4.01
N VAL A 581 26.75 7.49 3.38
CA VAL A 581 26.46 7.46 1.94
C VAL A 581 27.43 8.29 1.10
N LEU A 582 28.39 8.94 1.74
CA LEU A 582 29.41 9.76 1.07
C LEU A 582 30.61 8.95 0.57
N LYS A 583 30.69 7.67 0.92
CA LYS A 583 31.76 6.76 0.50
C LYS A 583 31.39 6.05 -0.80
N ASN A 584 32.30 6.03 -1.77
CA ASN A 584 32.16 5.23 -2.97
C ASN A 584 32.50 3.77 -2.65
N LEU A 585 31.49 2.96 -2.36
CA LEU A 585 31.69 1.55 -2.00
C LEU A 585 32.32 0.70 -3.11
N TRP A 586 32.31 1.19 -4.36
CA TRP A 586 32.94 0.50 -5.50
C TRP A 586 34.45 0.69 -5.53
N ALA A 587 34.94 1.87 -5.12
CA ALA A 587 36.35 2.28 -5.26
C ALA A 587 37.09 2.39 -3.91
N GLU A 588 36.38 2.59 -2.81
CA GLU A 588 36.96 2.83 -1.50
C GLU A 588 36.76 1.65 -0.55
N PRO A 589 37.70 1.37 0.35
CA PRO A 589 37.60 0.27 1.31
C PRO A 589 36.46 0.52 2.32
N LEU A 590 35.74 -0.53 2.67
CA LEU A 590 34.74 -0.53 3.75
C LEU A 590 35.36 -0.38 5.13
N GLY A 591 36.58 -0.91 5.29
CA GLY A 591 37.31 -0.87 6.54
C GLY A 591 38.64 -1.61 6.41
N ILE A 592 39.25 -1.90 7.55
CA ILE A 592 40.52 -2.60 7.66
C ILE A 592 40.29 -3.91 8.42
N ASP A 593 40.83 -5.01 7.93
CA ASP A 593 40.73 -6.31 8.58
C ASP A 593 41.64 -6.45 9.80
N ARG A 594 41.61 -7.62 10.46
CA ARG A 594 42.41 -7.90 11.65
C ARG A 594 43.91 -7.95 11.37
N GLU A 595 44.30 -8.10 10.09
CA GLU A 595 45.71 -8.15 9.66
C GLU A 595 46.20 -6.76 9.18
N GLY A 596 45.36 -5.74 9.22
CA GLY A 596 45.67 -4.38 8.78
C GLY A 596 45.51 -4.14 7.28
N LYS A 597 44.84 -5.05 6.55
CA LYS A 597 44.58 -4.92 5.12
C LYS A 597 43.24 -4.22 4.86
N GLU A 598 43.19 -3.42 3.83
CA GLU A 598 41.96 -2.81 3.34
C GLU A 598 41.00 -3.87 2.81
N VAL A 599 39.70 -3.74 3.15
CA VAL A 599 38.63 -4.63 2.72
C VAL A 599 37.66 -3.84 1.84
N PHE A 600 37.53 -4.23 0.59
CA PHE A 600 36.64 -3.65 -0.38
C PHE A 600 35.33 -4.44 -0.47
N LEU A 601 34.28 -3.81 -1.00
CA LEU A 601 32.98 -4.47 -1.18
C LEU A 601 33.11 -5.77 -2.00
N LYS A 602 33.89 -5.75 -3.08
CA LYS A 602 34.15 -6.93 -3.94
C LYS A 602 34.75 -8.12 -3.19
N ASP A 603 35.50 -7.89 -2.11
CA ASP A 603 36.16 -8.93 -1.32
C ASP A 603 35.21 -9.72 -0.43
N ILE A 604 34.03 -9.13 -0.15
CA ILE A 604 32.98 -9.72 0.70
C ILE A 604 31.65 -9.94 -0.01
N TRP A 605 31.52 -9.51 -1.28
CA TRP A 605 30.32 -9.78 -2.06
C TRP A 605 30.16 -11.26 -2.33
N PRO A 606 29.00 -11.89 -2.06
CA PRO A 606 28.79 -13.30 -2.32
C PRO A 606 28.60 -13.57 -3.81
N SER A 607 29.11 -14.70 -4.28
CA SER A 607 28.84 -15.17 -5.65
C SER A 607 27.45 -15.77 -5.76
N SER A 608 26.90 -15.80 -6.97
CA SER A 608 25.60 -16.43 -7.26
C SER A 608 25.62 -17.93 -6.97
N GLU A 609 26.77 -18.59 -7.04
CA GLU A 609 26.95 -20.00 -6.71
C GLU A 609 26.82 -20.21 -5.20
N GLU A 610 27.56 -19.46 -4.37
CA GLU A 610 27.45 -19.49 -2.91
C GLU A 610 26.01 -19.30 -2.43
N ILE A 611 25.27 -18.36 -3.05
CA ILE A 611 23.87 -18.10 -2.70
C ILE A 611 22.98 -19.32 -3.04
N ARG A 612 23.16 -19.93 -4.23
CA ARG A 612 22.36 -21.10 -4.66
C ARG A 612 22.63 -22.34 -3.82
N GLU A 613 23.89 -22.58 -3.43
CA GLU A 613 24.25 -23.69 -2.55
C GLU A 613 23.53 -23.59 -1.19
N VAL A 614 23.54 -22.40 -0.57
CA VAL A 614 22.84 -22.17 0.68
C VAL A 614 21.32 -22.32 0.49
N LEU A 615 20.75 -21.77 -0.58
CA LEU A 615 19.32 -21.86 -0.87
C LEU A 615 18.86 -23.30 -0.97
N ALA A 616 19.61 -24.14 -1.69
CA ALA A 616 19.27 -25.55 -1.91
C ALA A 616 19.22 -26.38 -0.60
N CYS A 617 20.00 -25.98 0.41
CA CYS A 617 20.09 -26.69 1.70
C CYS A 617 19.12 -26.13 2.76
N ALA A 618 18.80 -24.84 2.70
CA ALA A 618 18.12 -24.15 3.81
C ALA A 618 16.60 -24.02 3.63
N VAL A 619 16.10 -23.98 2.40
CA VAL A 619 14.66 -23.79 2.10
C VAL A 619 14.00 -25.12 1.78
N SER A 620 12.88 -25.44 2.45
CA SER A 620 12.12 -26.70 2.20
C SER A 620 10.60 -26.46 2.26
N PRO A 621 9.82 -27.23 1.46
CA PRO A 621 8.35 -27.15 1.46
C PRO A 621 7.72 -27.47 2.83
N GLU A 622 8.34 -28.37 3.59
CA GLU A 622 7.90 -28.78 4.93
C GLU A 622 7.98 -27.61 5.92
N ALA A 623 9.00 -26.74 5.76
CA ALA A 623 9.15 -25.55 6.60
C ALA A 623 7.95 -24.60 6.41
N PHE A 624 7.53 -24.34 5.18
CA PHE A 624 6.36 -23.50 4.90
C PHE A 624 5.10 -24.06 5.56
N LYS A 625 4.79 -25.36 5.35
CA LYS A 625 3.60 -26.00 5.94
C LYS A 625 3.63 -25.92 7.47
N ARG A 626 4.74 -26.29 8.08
CA ARG A 626 4.90 -26.30 9.54
C ARG A 626 4.76 -24.92 10.15
N LEU A 627 5.49 -23.94 9.63
CA LEU A 627 5.56 -22.61 10.22
C LEU A 627 4.23 -21.88 10.13
N TYR A 628 3.54 -21.95 8.99
CA TYR A 628 2.23 -21.31 8.87
C TYR A 628 1.19 -21.98 9.77
N SER A 629 1.14 -23.32 9.86
CA SER A 629 0.20 -23.98 10.78
C SER A 629 0.48 -23.66 12.26
N GLU A 630 1.76 -23.70 12.70
CA GLU A 630 2.14 -23.44 14.08
C GLU A 630 1.82 -22.00 14.53
N PHE A 631 2.10 -20.99 13.70
CA PHE A 631 1.90 -19.59 14.07
C PHE A 631 0.47 -19.12 13.94
N ILE A 632 -0.34 -19.73 13.09
CA ILE A 632 -1.76 -19.41 12.96
C ILE A 632 -2.56 -20.13 14.06
N GLU A 633 -2.29 -21.40 14.29
CA GLU A 633 -3.09 -22.26 15.17
C GLU A 633 -2.64 -22.24 16.63
N LYS A 634 -1.41 -21.85 16.94
CA LYS A 634 -0.79 -21.97 18.27
C LYS A 634 -0.18 -20.68 18.80
N ASN A 635 -0.70 -19.52 18.41
CA ASN A 635 -0.23 -18.25 18.93
C ASN A 635 -0.81 -18.00 20.34
N LEU A 636 -0.08 -18.44 21.37
CA LEU A 636 -0.51 -18.34 22.76
C LEU A 636 -0.87 -16.91 23.22
N PHE A 637 -0.17 -15.90 22.70
CA PHE A 637 -0.47 -14.51 23.01
C PHE A 637 -1.80 -14.08 22.41
N TRP A 638 -2.09 -14.48 21.17
CA TRP A 638 -3.37 -14.20 20.51
C TRP A 638 -4.51 -14.96 21.17
N GLU A 639 -4.31 -16.21 21.54
CA GLU A 639 -5.32 -17.03 22.23
C GLU A 639 -5.68 -16.47 23.62
N ALA A 640 -4.72 -15.89 24.33
CA ALA A 640 -4.93 -15.32 25.66
C ALA A 640 -5.70 -13.99 25.67
N ILE A 641 -5.98 -13.37 24.50
CA ILE A 641 -6.73 -12.12 24.41
C ILE A 641 -8.20 -12.40 24.74
N ASP A 642 -8.71 -11.69 25.76
CA ASP A 642 -10.11 -11.75 26.16
C ASP A 642 -11.02 -10.99 25.16
N TYR A 643 -12.18 -11.59 24.85
CA TYR A 643 -13.19 -10.99 23.97
C TYR A 643 -14.58 -11.57 24.24
N GLN A 644 -15.62 -10.83 23.88
CA GLN A 644 -17.00 -11.30 24.02
C GLN A 644 -17.49 -11.91 22.71
N THR A 645 -18.02 -13.11 22.75
CA THR A 645 -18.66 -13.76 21.60
C THR A 645 -20.10 -13.26 21.45
N ALA A 646 -20.36 -12.43 20.46
CA ALA A 646 -21.70 -11.88 20.18
C ALA A 646 -21.85 -11.51 18.69
N VAL A 647 -23.08 -11.46 18.19
CA VAL A 647 -23.37 -11.03 16.82
C VAL A 647 -23.11 -9.54 16.64
N LEU A 648 -23.48 -8.72 17.63
CA LEU A 648 -23.23 -7.28 17.67
C LEU A 648 -22.01 -7.01 18.56
N TYR A 649 -21.22 -6.02 18.19
CA TYR A 649 -20.09 -5.58 19.00
C TYR A 649 -20.57 -4.78 20.21
N ALA A 650 -20.03 -5.05 21.39
CA ALA A 650 -20.31 -4.28 22.59
C ALA A 650 -19.44 -3.02 22.63
N TRP A 651 -19.97 -1.91 22.13
CA TRP A 651 -19.29 -0.64 22.06
C TRP A 651 -19.01 -0.07 23.47
N ASP A 652 -17.74 0.21 23.74
CA ASP A 652 -17.29 0.82 24.99
C ASP A 652 -16.83 2.27 24.71
N PRO A 653 -17.56 3.29 25.22
CA PRO A 653 -17.18 4.69 25.07
C PRO A 653 -15.81 5.05 25.66
N SER A 654 -15.29 4.26 26.62
CA SER A 654 -13.97 4.44 27.21
C SER A 654 -12.83 3.87 26.37
N ASN A 655 -13.14 3.04 25.36
CA ASN A 655 -12.15 2.47 24.47
C ASN A 655 -11.51 3.56 23.60
N THR A 656 -10.18 3.69 23.70
CA THR A 656 -9.44 4.76 23.01
C THR A 656 -9.00 4.40 21.59
N TYR A 657 -9.23 3.16 21.14
CA TYR A 657 -8.88 2.66 19.80
C TYR A 657 -10.08 2.38 18.91
N ILE A 658 -11.22 1.94 19.48
CA ILE A 658 -12.42 1.50 18.75
C ILE A 658 -13.61 2.31 19.24
N GLN A 659 -14.24 3.07 18.33
CA GLN A 659 -15.41 3.88 18.63
C GLN A 659 -16.48 3.71 17.56
N TYR A 660 -17.77 3.77 17.95
CA TYR A 660 -18.90 3.70 17.01
C TYR A 660 -18.83 4.85 15.98
N PRO A 661 -18.73 4.59 14.67
CA PRO A 661 -18.60 5.63 13.67
C PRO A 661 -19.94 6.30 13.32
N PRO A 662 -19.98 7.61 13.03
CA PRO A 662 -21.23 8.36 12.84
C PRO A 662 -21.79 8.29 11.40
N PHE A 663 -21.55 7.21 10.63
CA PHE A 663 -21.91 7.16 9.20
C PHE A 663 -23.34 6.74 8.92
N PHE A 664 -24.02 6.09 9.87
CA PHE A 664 -25.33 5.47 9.66
C PHE A 664 -26.49 6.22 10.32
N GLU A 665 -26.26 7.15 11.22
CA GLU A 665 -27.29 7.79 12.03
C GLU A 665 -28.32 8.58 11.22
N GLU A 666 -27.87 9.21 10.16
CA GLU A 666 -28.71 10.04 9.28
C GLU A 666 -29.61 9.17 8.38
N SER A 667 -29.07 8.05 7.87
CA SER A 667 -29.84 7.10 7.07
C SER A 667 -30.94 6.41 7.88
N LEU A 668 -30.69 6.11 9.16
CA LEU A 668 -31.66 5.54 10.07
C LEU A 668 -32.84 6.50 10.40
N LYS A 669 -32.66 7.81 10.26
CA LYS A 669 -33.73 8.82 10.43
C LYS A 669 -34.67 8.94 9.24
N GLY A 670 -34.42 8.18 8.16
CA GLY A 670 -35.27 8.22 6.95
C GLY A 670 -35.03 9.44 6.05
N ASP A 671 -34.05 10.27 6.38
CA ASP A 671 -33.56 11.32 5.50
C ASP A 671 -32.67 10.69 4.43
N LEU A 672 -33.29 10.08 3.43
CA LEU A 672 -32.61 9.74 2.18
C LEU A 672 -32.10 11.07 1.62
N ARG A 673 -30.81 11.27 1.76
CA ARG A 673 -30.18 12.54 1.39
C ARG A 673 -30.11 12.64 -0.10
N GLN A 674 -31.02 13.38 -0.67
CA GLN A 674 -30.72 14.01 -1.94
C GLN A 674 -29.58 15.00 -1.74
N PRO A 675 -28.53 14.99 -2.56
CA PRO A 675 -27.49 16.00 -2.49
C PRO A 675 -28.12 17.39 -2.50
N VAL A 676 -27.92 18.13 -1.43
CA VAL A 676 -28.38 19.51 -1.30
C VAL A 676 -27.40 20.44 -2.01
N PRO A 677 -27.86 21.53 -2.63
CA PRO A 677 -26.99 22.57 -3.15
C PRO A 677 -25.97 23.04 -2.10
N ILE A 678 -24.75 23.25 -2.52
CA ILE A 678 -23.71 23.81 -1.65
C ILE A 678 -23.79 25.33 -1.80
N LEU A 679 -24.30 26.00 -0.78
CA LEU A 679 -24.52 27.46 -0.83
C LEU A 679 -23.74 28.18 0.27
N GLY A 680 -23.00 29.23 -0.12
CA GLY A 680 -22.25 30.05 0.81
C GLY A 680 -21.13 29.32 1.56
N ALA A 681 -20.52 28.31 0.94
CA ALA A 681 -19.42 27.56 1.53
C ALA A 681 -18.16 28.41 1.75
N ARG A 682 -17.39 28.05 2.77
CA ARG A 682 -16.06 28.64 3.03
C ARG A 682 -14.95 27.65 2.64
N ALA A 683 -13.82 28.19 2.22
CA ALA A 683 -12.61 27.39 2.03
C ALA A 683 -12.03 27.00 3.41
N LEU A 684 -11.93 25.70 3.67
CA LEU A 684 -11.23 25.19 4.86
C LEU A 684 -9.72 25.20 4.64
N CYS A 685 -9.29 24.82 3.43
CA CYS A 685 -7.88 24.78 3.02
C CYS A 685 -7.73 25.20 1.56
N ILE A 686 -6.62 25.88 1.25
CA ILE A 686 -6.11 26.09 -0.10
C ILE A 686 -4.73 25.43 -0.17
N LEU A 687 -4.62 24.37 -0.93
CA LEU A 687 -3.46 23.47 -0.97
C LEU A 687 -2.78 23.53 -2.35
N GLY A 688 -1.47 23.26 -2.38
CA GLY A 688 -0.70 23.20 -3.63
C GLY A 688 -0.82 21.85 -4.36
N ASP A 689 0.14 21.61 -5.27
CA ASP A 689 0.25 20.37 -6.04
C ASP A 689 0.74 19.19 -5.18
N SER A 690 0.45 17.95 -5.64
CA SER A 690 0.95 16.69 -5.09
C SER A 690 0.68 16.52 -3.58
N ILE A 691 -0.49 16.97 -3.14
CA ILE A 691 -0.95 16.70 -1.76
C ILE A 691 -1.26 15.21 -1.64
N THR A 692 -0.48 14.53 -0.81
CA THR A 692 -0.62 13.09 -0.61
C THR A 692 -1.69 12.74 0.44
N THR A 693 -2.14 11.50 0.43
CA THR A 693 -3.00 10.98 1.50
C THR A 693 -2.34 11.02 2.89
N ASP A 694 -0.99 11.03 2.95
CA ASP A 694 -0.24 11.28 4.19
C ASP A 694 -0.38 12.72 4.71
N HIS A 695 -0.49 13.70 3.83
CA HIS A 695 -0.79 15.09 4.20
C HIS A 695 -2.22 15.24 4.74
N ILE A 696 -3.18 14.53 4.12
CA ILE A 696 -4.60 14.62 4.48
C ILE A 696 -4.89 13.81 5.75
N SER A 697 -4.42 12.57 5.83
CA SER A 697 -4.64 11.66 6.95
C SER A 697 -3.33 11.00 7.36
N PRO A 698 -2.57 11.56 8.31
CA PRO A 698 -1.29 11.03 8.75
C PRO A 698 -1.44 9.63 9.39
N ALA A 699 -0.40 8.81 9.29
CA ALA A 699 -0.35 7.49 9.93
C ALA A 699 0.66 7.43 11.10
N GLY A 700 1.60 8.37 11.15
CA GLY A 700 2.71 8.39 12.12
C GLY A 700 2.30 8.80 13.53
N THR A 701 3.30 9.13 14.35
CA THR A 701 3.17 9.53 15.76
C THR A 701 2.21 10.70 15.96
N ILE A 702 1.38 10.64 16.99
CA ILE A 702 0.45 11.70 17.39
C ILE A 702 1.19 12.74 18.23
N PRO A 703 1.33 14.01 17.79
CA PRO A 703 2.02 15.03 18.56
C PRO A 703 1.22 15.44 19.81
N LEU A 704 1.90 15.62 20.94
CA LEU A 704 1.26 15.94 22.22
C LEU A 704 0.38 17.22 22.15
N LYS A 705 0.86 18.25 21.46
CA LYS A 705 0.17 19.56 21.33
C LYS A 705 -0.82 19.63 20.18
N SER A 706 -1.07 18.51 19.47
CA SER A 706 -2.09 18.46 18.41
C SER A 706 -3.50 18.34 19.00
N PRO A 707 -4.55 18.66 18.22
CA PRO A 707 -5.94 18.42 18.65
C PRO A 707 -6.19 16.95 19.07
N ALA A 708 -5.61 15.99 18.37
CA ALA A 708 -5.69 14.57 18.70
C ALA A 708 -4.92 14.23 20.00
N GLY A 709 -3.73 14.83 20.19
CA GLY A 709 -2.97 14.66 21.44
C GLY A 709 -3.68 15.24 22.66
N SER A 710 -4.28 16.41 22.49
CA SER A 710 -5.11 17.04 23.55
C SER A 710 -6.32 16.18 23.90
N TYR A 711 -7.00 15.60 22.91
CA TYR A 711 -8.11 14.68 23.10
C TYR A 711 -7.68 13.42 23.87
N LEU A 712 -6.60 12.75 23.48
CA LEU A 712 -6.10 11.57 24.18
C LEU A 712 -5.66 11.91 25.61
N SER A 713 -5.01 13.06 25.83
CA SER A 713 -4.64 13.53 27.17
C SER A 713 -5.86 13.77 28.05
N SER A 714 -6.96 14.32 27.50
CA SER A 714 -8.21 14.54 28.25
C SER A 714 -8.89 13.24 28.69
N LEU A 715 -8.62 12.13 27.98
CA LEU A 715 -9.04 10.78 28.35
C LEU A 715 -8.07 10.09 29.32
N GLY A 716 -7.02 10.77 29.77
CA GLY A 716 -6.03 10.22 30.69
C GLY A 716 -4.99 9.29 30.05
N VAL A 717 -4.90 9.25 28.72
CA VAL A 717 -3.86 8.46 28.01
C VAL A 717 -2.53 9.20 28.15
N PRO A 718 -1.48 8.60 28.73
CA PRO A 718 -0.17 9.23 28.80
C PRO A 718 0.51 9.30 27.43
N PHE A 719 1.34 10.33 27.19
CA PHE A 719 1.97 10.58 25.88
C PHE A 719 2.72 9.36 25.31
N LYS A 720 3.42 8.62 26.16
CA LYS A 720 4.14 7.40 25.74
C LYS A 720 3.23 6.31 25.15
N ASP A 721 1.92 6.36 25.48
CA ASP A 721 0.90 5.38 25.06
C ASP A 721 -0.04 5.95 23.98
N PHE A 722 0.26 7.13 23.39
CA PHE A 722 -0.51 7.71 22.30
C PHE A 722 -0.50 6.81 21.07
N ASN A 723 0.59 6.09 20.86
CA ASN A 723 0.82 5.27 19.67
C ASN A 723 0.78 6.15 18.37
N SER A 724 0.26 5.65 17.30
CA SER A 724 0.21 6.36 16.01
C SER A 724 -1.23 6.61 15.55
N TYR A 725 -1.42 7.55 14.63
CA TYR A 725 -2.70 7.73 13.95
C TYR A 725 -3.14 6.43 13.23
N GLY A 726 -2.18 5.71 12.61
CA GLY A 726 -2.45 4.44 11.95
C GLY A 726 -3.10 3.41 12.86
N SER A 727 -2.57 3.24 14.07
CA SER A 727 -3.10 2.28 15.05
C SER A 727 -4.47 2.69 15.63
N ARG A 728 -4.84 3.98 15.57
CA ARG A 728 -6.09 4.51 16.10
C ARG A 728 -7.17 4.79 15.06
N ARG A 729 -7.01 4.27 13.86
CA ARG A 729 -7.99 4.46 12.77
C ARG A 729 -9.39 3.93 13.06
N GLY A 730 -9.56 3.03 14.02
CA GLY A 730 -10.86 2.61 14.53
C GLY A 730 -11.55 3.63 15.46
N ASN A 731 -10.89 4.75 15.80
CA ASN A 731 -11.45 5.83 16.60
C ASN A 731 -11.58 7.11 15.78
N HIS A 732 -12.80 7.38 15.32
CA HIS A 732 -13.09 8.56 14.50
C HIS A 732 -12.79 9.88 15.20
N HIS A 733 -12.89 9.97 16.55
CA HIS A 733 -12.55 11.17 17.30
C HIS A 733 -11.07 11.54 17.20
N VAL A 734 -10.17 10.55 17.16
CA VAL A 734 -8.73 10.77 16.94
C VAL A 734 -8.49 11.16 15.49
N MET A 735 -9.12 10.45 14.56
CA MET A 735 -8.84 10.61 13.14
C MET A 735 -9.32 11.95 12.57
N ILE A 736 -10.49 12.42 12.95
CA ILE A 736 -10.99 13.74 12.54
C ILE A 736 -10.07 14.86 13.02
N ARG A 737 -9.50 14.73 14.23
CA ARG A 737 -8.53 15.70 14.79
C ARG A 737 -7.15 15.65 14.13
N GLY A 738 -6.84 14.53 13.48
CA GLY A 738 -5.62 14.33 12.70
C GLY A 738 -5.77 14.72 11.23
N THR A 739 -7.00 14.88 10.74
CA THR A 739 -7.26 15.20 9.33
C THR A 739 -6.69 16.57 8.99
N PHE A 740 -5.88 16.64 7.93
CA PHE A 740 -5.02 17.78 7.56
C PHE A 740 -4.04 18.22 8.65
N GLY A 741 -3.73 17.32 9.61
CA GLY A 741 -2.84 17.62 10.73
C GLY A 741 -1.35 17.29 10.49
N ASN A 742 -0.95 16.97 9.27
CA ASN A 742 0.45 16.64 8.95
C ASN A 742 1.34 17.87 9.18
N VAL A 743 2.47 17.67 9.84
CA VAL A 743 3.42 18.74 10.22
C VAL A 743 4.07 19.46 9.02
N ARG A 744 4.02 18.85 7.83
CA ARG A 744 4.56 19.39 6.58
C ARG A 744 3.49 19.99 5.66
N LEU A 745 2.22 19.96 6.08
CA LEU A 745 1.15 20.54 5.28
C LEU A 745 1.35 22.06 5.14
N LYS A 746 1.20 22.56 3.93
CA LYS A 746 1.25 24.01 3.64
C LYS A 746 -0.11 24.46 3.17
N ASN A 747 -0.82 25.20 4.00
CA ASN A 747 -2.07 25.84 3.65
C ASN A 747 -1.80 27.29 3.22
N LEU A 748 -2.13 27.64 1.98
CA LEU A 748 -1.87 28.95 1.40
C LEU A 748 -2.68 30.08 2.08
N MET A 749 -3.72 29.76 2.83
CA MET A 749 -4.47 30.71 3.66
C MET A 749 -3.65 31.21 4.85
N VAL A 750 -2.58 30.51 5.25
CA VAL A 750 -1.70 30.85 6.39
C VAL A 750 -0.27 30.92 5.89
N LYS A 751 0.17 32.12 5.50
CA LYS A 751 1.49 32.35 4.89
C LYS A 751 2.63 32.05 5.89
N GLY A 752 3.64 31.30 5.43
CA GLY A 752 4.89 31.07 6.16
C GLY A 752 4.78 30.07 7.32
N LYS A 753 3.67 29.38 7.48
CA LYS A 753 3.45 28.39 8.56
C LYS A 753 3.19 27.02 7.97
N GLU A 754 3.93 26.00 8.45
CA GLU A 754 3.69 24.60 8.13
C GLU A 754 2.87 23.94 9.24
N GLY A 755 2.12 22.89 8.89
CA GLY A 755 1.27 22.12 9.80
C GLY A 755 -0.22 22.31 9.56
N GLY A 756 -1.03 21.70 10.41
CA GLY A 756 -2.49 21.65 10.30
C GLY A 756 -3.17 22.97 10.75
N TYR A 757 -2.81 24.10 10.15
CA TYR A 757 -3.38 25.42 10.48
C TYR A 757 -4.17 26.01 9.32
N THR A 758 -5.19 26.78 9.66
CA THR A 758 -6.01 27.55 8.72
C THR A 758 -6.44 28.86 9.32
N ARG A 759 -7.18 29.65 8.56
CA ARG A 759 -7.79 30.89 8.99
C ARG A 759 -9.32 30.75 8.94
N HIS A 760 -9.96 30.96 10.09
CA HIS A 760 -11.42 31.04 10.17
C HIS A 760 -11.92 32.35 9.57
N MET A 761 -12.96 32.32 8.77
CA MET A 761 -13.53 33.51 8.11
C MET A 761 -15.00 33.71 8.54
N PRO A 762 -15.46 34.96 8.76
CA PRO A 762 -14.86 36.24 8.32
C PRO A 762 -13.89 36.87 9.31
N ASP A 763 -13.73 36.37 10.53
CA ASP A 763 -12.94 37.03 11.60
C ASP A 763 -11.42 36.97 11.35
N GLY A 764 -10.95 36.17 10.41
CA GLY A 764 -9.54 36.03 10.02
C GLY A 764 -8.64 35.34 11.06
N LYS A 765 -9.19 34.73 12.09
CA LYS A 765 -8.46 34.12 13.20
C LYS A 765 -7.74 32.86 12.77
N GLU A 766 -6.43 32.79 13.03
CA GLU A 766 -5.64 31.60 12.80
C GLU A 766 -5.84 30.57 13.93
N MET A 767 -6.10 29.32 13.52
CA MET A 767 -6.28 28.19 14.45
C MET A 767 -5.98 26.86 13.77
N SER A 768 -6.13 25.74 14.50
CA SER A 768 -6.03 24.42 13.87
C SER A 768 -7.16 24.22 12.86
N ILE A 769 -6.90 23.44 11.81
CA ILE A 769 -7.93 23.09 10.81
C ILE A 769 -9.11 22.40 11.48
N TYR A 770 -8.87 21.53 12.46
CA TYR A 770 -9.92 20.88 13.24
C TYR A 770 -10.80 21.88 13.98
N ASP A 771 -10.20 22.82 14.74
CA ASP A 771 -10.96 23.79 15.52
C ASP A 771 -11.80 24.72 14.62
N ALA A 772 -11.22 25.18 13.49
CA ALA A 772 -11.95 25.97 12.51
C ALA A 772 -13.14 25.20 11.90
N ALA A 773 -12.93 23.93 11.56
CA ALA A 773 -13.99 23.07 11.03
C ALA A 773 -15.14 22.88 12.03
N MET A 774 -14.83 22.73 13.33
CA MET A 774 -15.86 22.61 14.36
C MET A 774 -16.65 23.92 14.53
N LEU A 775 -16.00 25.08 14.50
CA LEU A 775 -16.70 26.37 14.53
C LEU A 775 -17.65 26.52 13.33
N TYR A 776 -17.19 26.22 12.10
CA TYR A 776 -18.04 26.27 10.92
C TYR A 776 -19.22 25.28 11.00
N GLN A 777 -19.05 24.12 11.61
CA GLN A 777 -20.16 23.19 11.84
C GLN A 777 -21.21 23.76 12.82
N GLU A 778 -20.77 24.41 13.92
CA GLU A 778 -21.66 25.10 14.85
C GLU A 778 -22.41 26.25 14.16
N GLU A 779 -21.75 26.98 13.26
CA GLU A 779 -22.30 28.03 12.42
C GLU A 779 -23.17 27.50 11.26
N LYS A 780 -23.19 26.18 11.02
CA LYS A 780 -23.88 25.51 9.91
C LYS A 780 -23.38 25.97 8.52
N VAL A 781 -22.11 26.37 8.41
CA VAL A 781 -21.48 26.80 7.18
C VAL A 781 -20.88 25.60 6.48
N PRO A 782 -21.25 25.28 5.22
CA PRO A 782 -20.62 24.19 4.47
C PRO A 782 -19.19 24.56 4.09
N LEU A 783 -18.33 23.54 3.95
CA LEU A 783 -16.92 23.73 3.66
C LEU A 783 -16.52 23.12 2.31
N ILE A 784 -15.51 23.73 1.70
CA ILE A 784 -14.81 23.19 0.53
C ILE A 784 -13.30 23.16 0.78
N VAL A 785 -12.61 22.29 0.06
CA VAL A 785 -11.13 22.27 -0.03
C VAL A 785 -10.75 22.58 -1.46
N LEU A 786 -9.77 23.47 -1.63
CA LEU A 786 -9.18 23.83 -2.93
C LEU A 786 -7.77 23.26 -3.00
N ALA A 787 -7.39 22.65 -4.14
CA ALA A 787 -6.09 22.01 -4.31
C ALA A 787 -5.55 22.15 -5.74
N GLY A 788 -4.25 21.90 -5.87
CA GLY A 788 -3.57 21.83 -7.16
C GLY A 788 -3.68 20.46 -7.83
N LYS A 789 -2.61 20.05 -8.53
CA LYS A 789 -2.52 18.80 -9.29
C LYS A 789 -2.26 17.60 -8.39
N GLU A 790 -2.70 16.41 -8.85
CA GLU A 790 -2.44 15.12 -8.22
C GLU A 790 -2.92 15.04 -6.75
N TYR A 791 -4.07 15.63 -6.45
CA TYR A 791 -4.63 15.62 -5.10
C TYR A 791 -4.97 14.20 -4.65
N GLY A 792 -4.45 13.81 -3.49
CA GLY A 792 -4.68 12.49 -2.88
C GLY A 792 -3.73 11.40 -3.34
N SER A 793 -2.59 11.73 -3.95
CA SER A 793 -1.55 10.77 -4.33
C SER A 793 -0.97 10.03 -3.11
N GLY A 794 -0.34 8.88 -3.33
CA GLY A 794 0.30 8.08 -2.28
C GLY A 794 -0.48 6.83 -1.89
N SER A 795 -0.42 6.44 -0.62
CA SER A 795 -1.09 5.22 -0.11
C SER A 795 -2.61 5.35 -0.15
N SER A 796 -3.28 4.24 -0.44
CA SER A 796 -4.74 4.17 -0.32
C SER A 796 -5.18 4.36 1.13
N ARG A 797 -5.94 5.43 1.42
CA ARG A 797 -6.43 5.76 2.76
C ARG A 797 -7.85 6.29 2.71
N ASP A 798 -8.79 5.47 3.12
CA ASP A 798 -10.19 5.85 3.28
C ASP A 798 -10.39 7.00 4.26
N TRP A 799 -9.59 7.05 5.35
CA TRP A 799 -9.63 8.15 6.32
C TRP A 799 -9.28 9.52 5.73
N ALA A 800 -8.57 9.58 4.60
CA ALA A 800 -8.39 10.85 3.89
C ALA A 800 -9.73 11.42 3.36
N ALA A 801 -10.69 10.54 3.02
CA ALA A 801 -12.05 10.94 2.63
C ALA A 801 -13.01 10.99 3.83
N LYS A 802 -12.99 9.99 4.73
CA LYS A 802 -13.80 9.95 5.95
C LYS A 802 -13.59 11.19 6.83
N GLY A 803 -12.32 11.52 7.12
CA GLY A 803 -11.97 12.70 7.90
C GLY A 803 -12.38 14.00 7.21
N THR A 804 -12.16 14.13 5.92
CA THR A 804 -12.61 15.27 5.11
C THR A 804 -14.13 15.46 5.22
N ARG A 805 -14.91 14.37 5.07
CA ARG A 805 -16.37 14.41 5.24
C ARG A 805 -16.78 14.84 6.65
N LEU A 806 -16.15 14.25 7.69
CA LEU A 806 -16.50 14.52 9.09
C LEU A 806 -16.11 15.94 9.53
N LEU A 807 -15.13 16.57 8.90
CA LEU A 807 -14.84 18.01 9.08
C LEU A 807 -15.90 18.93 8.46
N GLY A 808 -16.91 18.41 7.75
CA GLY A 808 -17.98 19.22 7.14
C GLY A 808 -17.70 19.63 5.70
N VAL A 809 -16.62 19.12 5.08
CA VAL A 809 -16.30 19.38 3.67
C VAL A 809 -17.33 18.69 2.78
N ARG A 810 -17.93 19.43 1.87
CA ARG A 810 -18.95 18.97 0.92
C ARG A 810 -18.41 18.75 -0.49
N ALA A 811 -17.39 19.51 -0.88
CA ALA A 811 -16.72 19.35 -2.16
C ALA A 811 -15.21 19.58 -2.03
N VAL A 812 -14.46 18.91 -2.88
CA VAL A 812 -13.04 19.18 -3.12
C VAL A 812 -12.89 19.62 -4.56
N ILE A 813 -12.24 20.77 -4.79
CA ILE A 813 -12.00 21.34 -6.11
C ILE A 813 -10.49 21.33 -6.36
N ALA A 814 -10.02 20.55 -7.33
CA ALA A 814 -8.59 20.39 -7.62
C ALA A 814 -8.28 20.58 -9.10
N GLU A 815 -7.01 20.77 -9.46
CA GLU A 815 -6.58 20.76 -10.87
C GLU A 815 -6.57 19.32 -11.44
N SER A 816 -6.31 18.32 -10.60
CA SER A 816 -6.48 16.89 -10.90
C SER A 816 -6.47 16.03 -9.63
N PHE A 817 -7.05 14.84 -9.71
CA PHE A 817 -7.13 13.88 -8.61
C PHE A 817 -6.33 12.62 -8.89
N GLU A 818 -5.82 12.01 -7.84
CA GLU A 818 -5.43 10.61 -7.85
C GLU A 818 -6.69 9.73 -7.82
N ARG A 819 -6.69 8.66 -8.63
CA ARG A 819 -7.89 7.83 -8.90
C ARG A 819 -8.54 7.28 -7.64
N ILE A 820 -7.77 6.62 -6.76
CA ILE A 820 -8.31 5.96 -5.57
C ILE A 820 -8.90 6.99 -4.59
N HIS A 821 -8.23 8.13 -4.41
CA HIS A 821 -8.71 9.16 -3.50
C HIS A 821 -9.98 9.84 -4.02
N ARG A 822 -10.07 10.08 -5.32
CA ARG A 822 -11.30 10.58 -5.98
C ARG A 822 -12.48 9.66 -5.69
N SER A 823 -12.31 8.35 -5.91
CA SER A 823 -13.33 7.32 -5.63
C SER A 823 -13.73 7.30 -4.15
N ASN A 824 -12.75 7.39 -3.24
CA ASN A 824 -13.00 7.44 -1.81
C ASN A 824 -13.80 8.69 -1.38
N LEU A 825 -13.56 9.85 -2.00
CA LEU A 825 -14.35 11.06 -1.73
C LEU A 825 -15.82 10.84 -2.08
N ILE A 826 -16.11 10.25 -3.26
CA ILE A 826 -17.46 9.91 -3.69
C ILE A 826 -18.07 8.88 -2.74
N GLY A 827 -17.32 7.84 -2.39
CA GLY A 827 -17.72 6.82 -1.44
C GLY A 827 -18.11 7.36 -0.05
N MET A 828 -17.64 8.56 0.28
CA MET A 828 -18.03 9.30 1.49
C MET A 828 -19.03 10.44 1.25
N GLY A 829 -19.58 10.59 0.05
CA GLY A 829 -20.53 11.64 -0.28
C GLY A 829 -19.91 13.05 -0.36
N VAL A 830 -18.60 13.12 -0.67
CA VAL A 830 -17.89 14.38 -0.94
C VAL A 830 -17.73 14.53 -2.44
N LEU A 831 -18.15 15.66 -3.00
CA LEU A 831 -18.17 15.92 -4.45
C LEU A 831 -16.77 16.29 -4.95
N PRO A 832 -16.12 15.49 -5.82
CA PRO A 832 -14.88 15.86 -6.47
C PRO A 832 -15.16 16.68 -7.73
N LEU A 833 -14.54 17.84 -7.85
CA LEU A 833 -14.67 18.76 -8.98
C LEU A 833 -13.29 19.16 -9.51
N GLU A 834 -13.14 19.19 -10.81
CA GLU A 834 -11.89 19.61 -11.45
C GLU A 834 -12.02 20.98 -12.11
N PHE A 835 -10.97 21.80 -11.93
CA PHE A 835 -10.84 23.04 -12.67
C PHE A 835 -10.74 22.77 -14.18
N GLU A 836 -11.36 23.61 -15.00
CA GLU A 836 -11.16 23.55 -16.44
C GLU A 836 -9.71 23.91 -16.81
N LYS A 837 -9.26 23.44 -17.95
CA LYS A 837 -7.89 23.67 -18.42
C LYS A 837 -7.52 25.16 -18.41
N GLY A 838 -6.45 25.49 -17.68
CA GLY A 838 -5.97 26.87 -17.51
C GLY A 838 -6.59 27.62 -16.34
N GLN A 839 -7.52 27.01 -15.60
CA GLN A 839 -8.07 27.56 -14.37
C GLN A 839 -7.43 26.88 -13.15
N ASN A 840 -7.15 27.67 -12.12
CA ASN A 840 -6.72 27.20 -10.80
C ASN A 840 -6.91 28.32 -9.76
N VAL A 841 -6.57 28.06 -8.53
CA VAL A 841 -6.67 29.02 -7.42
C VAL A 841 -5.98 30.36 -7.73
N ALA A 842 -4.78 30.30 -8.35
CA ALA A 842 -4.00 31.52 -8.65
C ALA A 842 -4.62 32.33 -9.80
N THR A 843 -5.05 31.67 -10.91
CA THR A 843 -5.67 32.36 -12.06
C THR A 843 -7.02 32.97 -11.68
N LEU A 844 -7.76 32.32 -10.78
CA LEU A 844 -9.03 32.81 -10.24
C LEU A 844 -8.85 33.77 -9.03
N ARG A 845 -7.61 34.06 -8.62
CA ARG A 845 -7.28 34.96 -7.52
C ARG A 845 -8.03 34.65 -6.23
N ILE A 846 -8.13 33.39 -5.88
CA ILE A 846 -8.77 32.92 -4.66
C ILE A 846 -7.76 32.97 -3.52
N ASP A 847 -8.14 33.60 -2.40
CA ASP A 847 -7.29 33.74 -1.21
C ASP A 847 -7.91 33.18 0.09
N GLY A 848 -9.14 32.63 -0.01
CA GLY A 848 -9.88 32.03 1.09
C GLY A 848 -10.86 32.92 1.81
N THR A 849 -10.99 34.21 1.39
CA THR A 849 -11.96 35.15 1.95
C THR A 849 -13.34 35.03 1.30
N GLU A 850 -13.45 34.35 0.19
CA GLU A 850 -14.63 34.23 -0.64
C GLU A 850 -15.71 33.32 -0.03
N LEU A 851 -16.94 33.47 -0.55
CA LEU A 851 -18.04 32.53 -0.42
C LEU A 851 -18.23 31.78 -1.73
N PHE A 852 -18.38 30.49 -1.63
CA PHE A 852 -18.52 29.59 -2.77
C PHE A 852 -19.93 28.98 -2.81
N SER A 853 -20.55 28.96 -3.98
CA SER A 853 -21.85 28.31 -4.15
C SER A 853 -21.87 27.43 -5.39
N ILE A 854 -22.36 26.21 -5.21
CA ILE A 854 -22.68 25.24 -6.27
C ILE A 854 -24.19 25.02 -6.20
N PRO A 855 -24.96 25.81 -6.97
CA PRO A 855 -26.40 25.86 -6.83
C PRO A 855 -27.14 24.67 -7.47
N GLN A 856 -26.43 23.83 -8.21
CA GLN A 856 -27.01 22.66 -8.84
C GLN A 856 -27.41 21.60 -7.83
N THR A 857 -28.59 21.02 -8.02
CA THR A 857 -29.14 19.91 -7.25
C THR A 857 -28.71 18.57 -7.86
N THR A 858 -29.08 17.46 -7.22
CA THR A 858 -28.89 16.09 -7.72
C THR A 858 -29.26 15.88 -9.17
N ASP A 859 -30.36 16.45 -9.61
CA ASP A 859 -30.85 16.28 -10.99
C ASP A 859 -29.91 16.86 -12.04
N TRP A 860 -28.98 17.72 -11.61
CA TRP A 860 -28.01 18.40 -12.44
C TRP A 860 -26.57 17.90 -12.31
N ILE A 861 -26.29 17.03 -11.31
CA ILE A 861 -24.98 16.42 -11.13
C ILE A 861 -25.03 15.06 -11.78
N ARG A 862 -24.41 14.92 -12.93
CA ARG A 862 -24.29 13.68 -13.69
C ARG A 862 -22.84 13.34 -13.96
N PRO A 863 -22.48 12.08 -14.22
CA PRO A 863 -21.12 11.69 -14.56
C PRO A 863 -20.53 12.56 -15.67
N GLY A 864 -19.36 13.15 -15.42
CA GLY A 864 -18.61 13.95 -16.38
C GLY A 864 -19.24 15.30 -16.77
N GLN A 865 -20.25 15.76 -16.05
CA GLN A 865 -20.96 17.01 -16.39
C GLN A 865 -20.22 18.25 -15.92
N ARG A 866 -20.42 19.36 -16.63
CA ARG A 866 -19.97 20.71 -16.21
C ARG A 866 -20.88 21.25 -15.12
N VAL A 867 -20.30 21.64 -13.99
CA VAL A 867 -20.98 22.19 -12.82
C VAL A 867 -20.61 23.65 -12.64
N SER A 868 -21.57 24.49 -12.34
CA SER A 868 -21.36 25.93 -12.12
C SER A 868 -20.89 26.19 -10.69
N LEU A 869 -19.79 26.93 -10.52
CA LEU A 869 -19.30 27.48 -9.26
C LEU A 869 -19.47 29.00 -9.27
N GLU A 870 -20.17 29.52 -8.28
CA GLU A 870 -20.28 30.96 -8.04
C GLU A 870 -19.31 31.36 -6.92
N ILE A 871 -18.42 32.30 -7.20
CA ILE A 871 -17.41 32.84 -6.30
C ILE A 871 -17.81 34.26 -5.93
N LYS A 872 -18.30 34.45 -4.71
CA LYS A 872 -18.65 35.79 -4.20
C LYS A 872 -17.48 36.38 -3.44
N ARG A 873 -16.95 37.50 -3.93
CA ARG A 873 -15.82 38.24 -3.35
C ARG A 873 -16.26 39.12 -2.17
N THR A 874 -15.29 39.57 -1.39
CA THR A 874 -15.51 40.46 -0.25
C THR A 874 -16.08 41.82 -0.64
N ASP A 875 -15.82 42.31 -1.86
CA ASP A 875 -16.41 43.54 -2.43
C ASP A 875 -17.86 43.36 -2.93
N GLY A 876 -18.41 42.13 -2.79
CA GLY A 876 -19.76 41.81 -3.21
C GLY A 876 -19.88 41.33 -4.67
N SER A 877 -18.83 41.43 -5.47
CA SER A 877 -18.81 40.91 -6.84
C SER A 877 -18.98 39.40 -6.87
N VAL A 878 -19.66 38.87 -7.87
CA VAL A 878 -19.88 37.43 -8.07
C VAL A 878 -19.29 37.05 -9.43
N GLU A 879 -18.35 36.11 -9.39
CA GLU A 879 -17.78 35.51 -10.56
C GLU A 879 -18.33 34.10 -10.75
N LYS A 880 -18.67 33.72 -11.97
CA LYS A 880 -19.20 32.40 -12.29
C LYS A 880 -18.23 31.65 -13.18
N VAL A 881 -17.78 30.51 -12.72
CA VAL A 881 -16.87 29.61 -13.43
C VAL A 881 -17.48 28.22 -13.56
N PHE A 882 -16.94 27.41 -14.48
CA PHE A 882 -17.40 26.03 -14.65
C PHE A 882 -16.29 25.06 -14.21
N LEU A 883 -16.71 23.97 -13.61
CA LEU A 883 -15.88 22.86 -13.14
C LEU A 883 -16.37 21.56 -13.77
N LEU A 884 -15.47 20.60 -13.94
CA LEU A 884 -15.81 19.25 -14.37
C LEU A 884 -16.20 18.40 -13.16
N CYS A 885 -17.38 17.81 -13.14
CA CYS A 885 -17.78 16.82 -12.16
C CYS A 885 -17.00 15.52 -12.39
N ARG A 886 -16.31 15.03 -11.36
CA ARG A 886 -15.52 13.81 -11.39
C ARG A 886 -16.20 12.63 -10.68
N ILE A 887 -17.50 12.57 -10.79
CA ILE A 887 -18.28 11.33 -10.73
C ILE A 887 -18.16 10.73 -12.13
N ASP A 888 -17.58 9.56 -12.28
CA ASP A 888 -17.16 9.05 -13.59
C ASP A 888 -18.15 8.00 -14.13
N ASN A 889 -19.05 7.46 -13.28
CA ASN A 889 -20.06 6.44 -13.67
C ASN A 889 -21.36 6.52 -12.85
N GLU A 890 -22.37 5.73 -13.26
CA GLU A 890 -23.68 5.68 -12.59
C GLU A 890 -23.63 5.02 -11.20
N ALA A 891 -22.75 4.06 -10.96
CA ALA A 891 -22.61 3.45 -9.64
C ALA A 891 -22.07 4.48 -8.62
N GLU A 892 -21.04 5.23 -8.99
CA GLU A 892 -20.53 6.33 -8.17
C GLU A 892 -21.58 7.43 -7.95
N TYR A 893 -22.41 7.71 -8.97
CA TYR A 893 -23.53 8.63 -8.83
C TYR A 893 -24.53 8.12 -7.79
N ASN A 894 -24.87 6.84 -7.82
CA ASN A 894 -25.76 6.22 -6.84
C ASN A 894 -25.17 6.30 -5.41
N TYR A 895 -23.88 6.05 -5.25
CA TYR A 895 -23.23 6.23 -3.94
C TYR A 895 -23.30 7.68 -3.46
N TYR A 896 -23.01 8.63 -4.34
CA TYR A 896 -23.03 10.05 -3.99
C TYR A 896 -24.43 10.52 -3.56
N VAL A 897 -25.50 10.13 -4.30
CA VAL A 897 -26.87 10.57 -3.97
C VAL A 897 -27.40 9.96 -2.67
N HIS A 898 -26.90 8.80 -2.26
CA HIS A 898 -27.21 8.20 -0.95
C HIS A 898 -26.33 8.76 0.18
N GLY A 899 -25.43 9.72 -0.10
CA GLY A 899 -24.53 10.30 0.90
C GLY A 899 -23.27 9.46 1.19
N GLY A 900 -23.01 8.46 0.36
CA GLY A 900 -21.86 7.58 0.40
C GLY A 900 -22.23 6.10 0.22
N ILE A 901 -21.21 5.25 0.06
CA ILE A 901 -21.41 3.82 -0.21
C ILE A 901 -21.96 3.07 1.02
N LEU A 902 -21.54 3.45 2.24
CA LEU A 902 -22.04 2.81 3.48
C LEU A 902 -23.53 3.06 3.70
N PRO A 903 -24.05 4.31 3.60
CA PRO A 903 -25.48 4.57 3.59
C PRO A 903 -26.24 3.84 2.47
N TYR A 904 -25.67 3.78 1.25
CA TYR A 904 -26.27 3.03 0.13
C TYR A 904 -26.40 1.55 0.44
N ILE A 905 -25.36 0.92 1.00
CA ILE A 905 -25.39 -0.49 1.39
C ILE A 905 -26.39 -0.73 2.53
N LEU A 906 -26.45 0.16 3.53
CA LEU A 906 -27.47 0.07 4.59
C LEU A 906 -28.88 0.08 4.00
N ASP A 907 -29.16 0.99 3.05
CA ASP A 907 -30.46 1.11 2.41
C ASP A 907 -30.86 -0.18 1.67
N ARG A 908 -29.91 -0.85 1.00
CA ARG A 908 -30.11 -2.17 0.39
C ARG A 908 -30.56 -3.23 1.42
N PHE A 909 -29.91 -3.29 2.58
CA PHE A 909 -30.29 -4.23 3.64
C PHE A 909 -31.67 -3.92 4.23
N LEU A 910 -32.04 -2.65 4.38
CA LEU A 910 -33.32 -2.25 4.97
C LEU A 910 -34.48 -2.46 4.03
N HIS A 911 -34.34 -2.18 2.72
CA HIS A 911 -35.41 -2.15 1.75
C HIS A 911 -35.40 -3.30 0.75
N ASN A 912 -34.48 -4.29 0.89
CA ASN A 912 -34.33 -5.44 -0.02
C ASN A 912 -34.18 -5.01 -1.49
N LEU A 913 -33.45 -3.95 -1.76
CA LEU A 913 -33.17 -3.50 -3.12
C LEU A 913 -32.36 -4.57 -3.86
N PRO A 914 -32.62 -4.82 -5.15
CA PRO A 914 -31.87 -5.82 -5.92
C PRO A 914 -30.38 -5.45 -6.00
N GLU A 915 -29.53 -6.47 -6.06
CA GLU A 915 -28.14 -6.31 -6.45
C GLU A 915 -28.12 -5.76 -7.89
N HIS A 916 -27.39 -4.66 -8.11
CA HIS A 916 -27.25 -4.04 -9.44
C HIS A 916 -26.30 -4.81 -10.33
#